data_a97240f00111384062202f0eece3c7d2
#
_entry.id   a97240f00111384062202f0eece3c7d2
#
_cell.length_a   1.000
_cell.length_b   1.000
_cell.length_c   1.000
_cell.angle_alpha   90.00
_cell.angle_beta   90.00
_cell.angle_gamma   90.00
#
_symmetry.space_group_name_H-M   'P 1'
#
loop_
_entity.id
_entity.type
_entity.pdbx_description
1 polymer ?
#
loop_
_entity_poly.entity_id
_entity_poly.type
_entity_poly.pdbx_seq_one_letter_code
_entity_poly.pdbx_strand_id
1 'polypeptide(L)'
;MIARTSYAKAKPFHASRPPRALARRQCHPARRQCHPAARNTIWLLTSLGLLLISPGLARAQKEPASDVGADQAARQRSAKMLADYFEAMSVPKPLVIRQGEDWAAHRRRLQERLLECVGLDPLPERVPLDVRQSEPLDHPWCTVRRVHYRLWPGVYTSGLLFMPKKPAERPAPAMLCPHGHWAAGNADPVVQTRCLNFARLGYVTFSSTQNHYEDLPIGVSHQTVMIWTNVRALDYLESLPEVDKARIGAAGESGGGLQTQMLTALDRRVKAATIVGLTCDFREIMFPDSTHCTCNHFPGVMQFTDHPETSTLGMPAAVQYLTMNDWTKTFLGKNFPTIRNLYAANGWAERVECRYFNSPHTYDKPMREQTYRWIERWVRGRAAAGPEAEPETKTFPVETLQKLTAAVPGEKGFAEIGRLYRARRGYKPPAIAGPADLRVYQQRMLAALKELLGEGAILPRKTTLADKQPVPPGADKQPVAAGDVVVERVGYPSEGGIVVPAIVLKPTGRPGRLPVAIVLGAQGKESLLQQSGPDSPRQRALAGSLVVLPDVRCFGELFSTGTTNAGAQRQAWERNAIVWGRPVPGMGATDVRAVLDGLAARADADVARVELVARNSGDAALVALFAAALDGRIAAVDVDLAGCSFQKGNLPVVPGVLRHGDVLQWAALVAPRKLTLRNVLPEAGDPARLAAAFRAAGSAANVKIEAK
;
A
#
# COMPACT_ATOMS: atom_id res chain seq x y z
N MET A 1 -16.55 -26.79 -51.41
CA MET A 1 -15.75 -27.91 -51.94
C MET A 1 -14.77 -28.30 -50.83
N ILE A 2 -14.90 -29.53 -50.39
CA ILE A 2 -14.33 -30.15 -49.23
C ILE A 2 -12.93 -30.66 -49.54
N ALA A 3 -11.95 -30.48 -48.69
CA ALA A 3 -10.82 -31.41 -48.56
C ALA A 3 -10.36 -31.47 -47.09
N ARG A 4 -10.70 -32.60 -46.47
CA ARG A 4 -10.14 -33.09 -45.19
C ARG A 4 -8.80 -33.76 -45.52
N THR A 5 -7.79 -33.52 -44.67
CA THR A 5 -6.65 -34.44 -44.55
C THR A 5 -6.38 -34.73 -43.06
N SER A 6 -6.20 -36.00 -42.84
CA SER A 6 -6.24 -36.79 -41.60
C SER A 6 -4.99 -36.62 -40.72
N TYR A 7 -5.21 -36.69 -39.42
CA TYR A 7 -4.20 -36.87 -38.36
C TYR A 7 -3.72 -38.35 -38.32
N ALA A 8 -2.41 -38.52 -38.27
CA ALA A 8 -1.78 -39.80 -37.93
C ALA A 8 -1.33 -39.76 -36.45
N LYS A 9 -1.75 -40.80 -35.72
CA LYS A 9 -1.40 -41.09 -34.31
C LYS A 9 0.02 -41.60 -34.17
N ALA A 10 0.81 -41.08 -33.26
CA ALA A 10 2.04 -41.69 -32.78
C ALA A 10 1.84 -42.19 -31.31
N LYS A 11 2.27 -43.42 -31.08
CA LYS A 11 2.15 -44.18 -29.83
C LYS A 11 3.23 -43.77 -28.78
N PRO A 12 3.01 -44.05 -27.48
CA PRO A 12 3.90 -43.64 -26.40
C PRO A 12 5.10 -44.57 -26.22
N PHE A 13 6.22 -44.00 -25.79
CA PHE A 13 7.41 -44.74 -25.39
C PHE A 13 7.45 -45.02 -23.89
N HIS A 14 7.85 -46.24 -23.53
CA HIS A 14 7.90 -46.79 -22.18
C HIS A 14 9.04 -46.21 -21.34
N ALA A 15 8.76 -46.07 -20.04
CA ALA A 15 9.72 -45.81 -18.98
C ALA A 15 10.58 -47.00 -18.67
N SER A 16 11.86 -46.77 -18.39
CA SER A 16 12.74 -47.72 -17.70
C SER A 16 13.36 -47.04 -16.45
N ARG A 17 13.26 -47.78 -15.32
CA ARG A 17 13.73 -47.42 -13.98
C ARG A 17 15.24 -47.63 -13.80
N PRO A 18 15.85 -46.99 -12.77
CA PRO A 18 17.29 -47.04 -12.51
C PRO A 18 17.71 -48.20 -11.60
N PRO A 19 19.02 -48.54 -11.48
CA PRO A 19 19.52 -49.43 -10.44
C PRO A 19 20.02 -48.68 -9.20
N ARG A 20 19.90 -49.40 -8.08
CA ARG A 20 20.25 -49.02 -6.69
C ARG A 20 21.75 -49.29 -6.37
N ALA A 21 22.25 -48.41 -5.47
CA ALA A 21 22.92 -48.70 -4.19
C ALA A 21 24.42 -49.01 -4.10
N LEU A 22 24.94 -48.49 -3.00
CA LEU A 22 26.12 -48.80 -2.14
C LEU A 22 27.19 -47.70 -2.18
N ALA A 23 27.77 -47.19 -1.10
CA ALA A 23 27.89 -47.61 0.30
C ALA A 23 28.33 -46.41 1.18
N ARG A 24 28.00 -46.53 2.47
CA ARG A 24 28.48 -45.70 3.60
C ARG A 24 29.98 -45.74 3.78
N ARG A 25 30.61 -44.63 4.15
CA ARG A 25 31.71 -44.61 5.16
C ARG A 25 31.56 -43.36 6.05
N GLN A 26 31.46 -43.67 7.34
CA GLN A 26 31.64 -42.79 8.48
C GLN A 26 33.12 -42.49 8.69
N CYS A 27 33.48 -41.29 9.15
CA CYS A 27 34.59 -41.08 10.08
C CYS A 27 34.31 -39.84 10.92
N HIS A 28 34.38 -40.04 12.20
CA HIS A 28 34.23 -39.13 13.34
C HIS A 28 35.62 -38.62 13.81
N PRO A 29 35.78 -37.86 14.87
CA PRO A 29 36.29 -36.46 14.88
C PRO A 29 37.66 -36.34 15.58
N ALA A 30 38.28 -35.18 15.47
CA ALA A 30 39.42 -34.83 16.35
C ALA A 30 39.24 -33.43 16.95
N ARG A 31 39.06 -33.43 18.25
CA ARG A 31 39.23 -32.28 19.15
C ARG A 31 40.71 -31.89 19.22
N ARG A 32 40.99 -30.59 19.28
CA ARG A 32 42.08 -30.05 20.12
C ARG A 32 41.69 -28.70 20.67
N GLN A 33 41.79 -28.63 21.99
CA GLN A 33 41.75 -27.45 22.84
C GLN A 33 43.07 -26.67 22.71
N CYS A 34 43.03 -25.35 22.93
CA CYS A 34 43.88 -24.63 23.88
C CYS A 34 43.46 -23.15 24.02
N HIS A 35 43.37 -22.71 25.22
CA HIS A 35 43.14 -21.35 25.77
C HIS A 35 44.46 -20.53 25.82
N PRO A 36 44.50 -19.31 26.46
CA PRO A 36 43.68 -18.09 26.33
C PRO A 36 44.50 -16.78 26.19
N ALA A 37 43.73 -15.67 26.21
CA ALA A 37 44.13 -14.31 26.62
C ALA A 37 44.70 -13.33 25.59
N ALA A 38 43.88 -12.33 25.29
CA ALA A 38 44.23 -10.92 25.45
C ALA A 38 42.98 -10.02 25.30
N ARG A 39 42.74 -9.19 26.34
CA ARG A 39 41.73 -8.13 26.36
C ARG A 39 42.10 -7.04 25.35
N ASN A 40 41.19 -6.68 24.47
CA ASN A 40 41.16 -5.34 23.88
C ASN A 40 39.72 -4.86 23.80
N THR A 41 39.47 -3.82 24.56
CA THR A 41 38.26 -3.02 24.64
C THR A 41 38.07 -2.30 23.32
N ILE A 42 37.07 -2.73 22.50
CA ILE A 42 36.63 -1.98 21.34
C ILE A 42 35.32 -1.32 21.70
N TRP A 43 35.34 0.00 21.69
CA TRP A 43 34.18 0.88 21.79
C TRP A 43 33.21 0.58 20.66
N LEU A 44 32.03 0.05 20.98
CA LEU A 44 30.87 0.04 20.10
C LEU A 44 30.31 1.48 20.04
N LEU A 45 30.71 2.23 19.04
CA LEU A 45 29.95 3.38 18.57
C LEU A 45 28.76 2.84 17.78
N THR A 46 27.62 2.73 18.43
CA THR A 46 26.31 2.60 17.79
C THR A 46 26.06 3.88 17.01
N SER A 47 26.25 3.81 15.71
CA SER A 47 25.71 4.80 14.77
C SER A 47 24.19 4.67 14.79
N LEU A 48 23.53 5.47 15.65
CA LEU A 48 22.11 5.78 15.54
C LEU A 48 21.91 6.55 14.24
N GLY A 49 21.57 5.84 13.17
CA GLY A 49 20.92 6.43 12.01
C GLY A 49 19.57 6.97 12.47
N LEU A 50 19.45 8.28 12.63
CA LEU A 50 18.16 8.94 12.77
C LEU A 50 17.33 8.67 11.50
N LEU A 51 16.56 7.60 11.52
CA LEU A 51 15.35 7.50 10.73
C LEU A 51 14.40 8.56 11.29
N LEU A 52 14.25 9.68 10.60
CA LEU A 52 13.14 10.60 10.79
C LEU A 52 11.86 9.86 10.42
N ILE A 53 11.37 9.06 11.37
CA ILE A 53 10.02 8.50 11.34
C ILE A 53 9.09 9.67 11.63
N SER A 54 8.24 9.99 10.68
CA SER A 54 7.14 10.94 10.91
C SER A 54 6.43 10.59 12.22
N PRO A 55 6.14 11.56 13.10
CA PRO A 55 5.61 11.29 14.45
C PRO A 55 4.24 10.62 14.50
N GLY A 56 3.62 10.34 13.35
CA GLY A 56 2.29 9.75 13.25
C GLY A 56 2.21 8.24 13.44
N LEU A 57 3.30 7.48 13.43
CA LEU A 57 3.26 6.01 13.41
C LEU A 57 3.75 5.32 14.69
N ALA A 58 4.28 6.05 15.65
CA ALA A 58 4.76 5.46 16.91
C ALA A 58 3.78 5.70 18.07
N ARG A 59 2.55 5.21 17.97
CA ARG A 59 1.74 4.97 19.17
C ARG A 59 2.03 3.55 19.65
N ALA A 60 3.04 3.40 20.52
CA ALA A 60 3.15 2.23 21.36
C ALA A 60 1.88 2.19 22.25
N GLN A 61 0.84 1.48 21.78
CA GLN A 61 -0.22 1.04 22.69
C GLN A 61 0.47 0.09 23.68
N LYS A 62 0.34 0.37 25.01
CA LYS A 62 0.63 -0.60 26.05
C LYS A 62 0.02 -1.93 25.61
N GLU A 63 0.81 -3.00 25.61
CA GLU A 63 0.31 -4.34 25.41
C GLU A 63 -0.93 -4.53 26.28
N PRO A 64 -2.06 -4.99 25.72
CA PRO A 64 -3.20 -5.37 26.54
C PRO A 64 -2.71 -6.47 27.48
N ALA A 65 -2.99 -6.33 28.75
CA ALA A 65 -2.75 -7.37 29.76
C ALA A 65 -3.24 -8.70 29.17
N SER A 66 -2.41 -9.74 29.24
CA SER A 66 -2.65 -11.07 28.70
C SER A 66 -4.08 -11.49 29.00
N ASP A 67 -4.87 -11.65 27.92
CA ASP A 67 -6.28 -12.03 27.98
C ASP A 67 -6.38 -13.50 28.41
N VAL A 68 -6.44 -13.71 29.72
CA VAL A 68 -6.56 -15.02 30.35
C VAL A 68 -8.01 -15.50 30.18
N GLY A 69 -8.41 -15.88 28.98
CA GLY A 69 -9.74 -16.46 28.82
C GLY A 69 -10.29 -16.54 27.40
N ALA A 70 -9.63 -16.00 26.40
CA ALA A 70 -10.09 -16.19 25.03
C ALA A 70 -9.76 -17.62 24.58
N ASP A 71 -10.80 -18.33 24.12
CA ASP A 71 -10.70 -19.70 23.60
C ASP A 71 -9.66 -19.76 22.46
N GLN A 72 -8.58 -20.51 22.64
CA GLN A 72 -7.52 -20.70 21.64
C GLN A 72 -8.11 -21.20 20.30
N ALA A 73 -9.14 -22.02 20.32
CA ALA A 73 -9.83 -22.50 19.14
C ALA A 73 -10.58 -21.37 18.42
N ALA A 74 -11.15 -20.40 19.15
CA ALA A 74 -11.79 -19.22 18.55
C ALA A 74 -10.75 -18.33 17.84
N ARG A 75 -9.60 -18.08 18.47
CA ARG A 75 -8.49 -17.33 17.86
C ARG A 75 -7.95 -18.02 16.62
N GLN A 76 -7.80 -19.34 16.62
CA GLN A 76 -7.37 -20.12 15.45
C GLN A 76 -8.39 -20.04 14.30
N ARG A 77 -9.69 -20.11 14.60
CA ARG A 77 -10.75 -19.93 13.59
C ARG A 77 -10.70 -18.52 12.97
N SER A 78 -10.58 -17.50 13.80
CA SER A 78 -10.50 -16.11 13.35
C SER A 78 -9.24 -15.87 12.51
N ALA A 79 -8.08 -16.39 12.92
CA ALA A 79 -6.83 -16.29 12.16
C ALA A 79 -6.94 -16.97 10.78
N LYS A 80 -7.55 -18.16 10.71
CA LYS A 80 -7.80 -18.84 9.43
C LYS A 80 -8.74 -18.03 8.55
N MET A 81 -9.84 -17.54 9.08
CA MET A 81 -10.82 -16.74 8.36
C MET A 81 -10.21 -15.45 7.79
N LEU A 82 -9.36 -14.79 8.56
CA LEU A 82 -8.63 -13.61 8.11
C LEU A 82 -7.63 -13.97 7.00
N ALA A 83 -6.90 -15.08 7.13
CA ALA A 83 -6.00 -15.55 6.06
C ALA A 83 -6.77 -15.85 4.76
N ASP A 84 -7.91 -16.52 4.82
CA ASP A 84 -8.76 -16.78 3.65
C ASP A 84 -9.29 -15.47 3.03
N TYR A 85 -9.61 -14.47 3.85
CA TYR A 85 -10.00 -13.14 3.38
C TYR A 85 -8.85 -12.42 2.66
N PHE A 86 -7.63 -12.44 3.24
CA PHE A 86 -6.44 -11.87 2.61
C PHE A 86 -6.16 -12.52 1.25
N GLU A 87 -6.27 -13.83 1.16
CA GLU A 87 -6.13 -14.56 -0.09
C GLU A 87 -7.14 -14.11 -1.14
N ALA A 88 -8.41 -13.96 -0.76
CA ALA A 88 -9.48 -13.54 -1.65
C ALA A 88 -9.32 -12.09 -2.14
N MET A 89 -8.84 -11.19 -1.27
CA MET A 89 -8.56 -9.79 -1.64
C MET A 89 -7.32 -9.64 -2.52
N SER A 90 -6.38 -10.60 -2.45
CA SER A 90 -5.08 -10.54 -3.09
C SER A 90 -5.02 -11.27 -4.43
N VAL A 91 -6.17 -11.58 -5.02
CA VAL A 91 -6.22 -12.23 -6.33
C VAL A 91 -5.61 -11.30 -7.40
N PRO A 92 -4.57 -11.75 -8.12
CA PRO A 92 -3.93 -10.97 -9.17
C PRO A 92 -4.92 -10.54 -10.24
N LYS A 93 -4.75 -9.33 -10.77
CA LYS A 93 -5.57 -8.84 -11.88
C LYS A 93 -4.94 -9.27 -13.20
N PRO A 94 -5.64 -10.07 -14.02
CA PRO A 94 -5.16 -10.41 -15.34
C PRO A 94 -5.13 -9.17 -16.22
N LEU A 95 -4.20 -9.16 -17.19
CA LEU A 95 -4.23 -8.18 -18.27
C LEU A 95 -5.50 -8.39 -19.12
N VAL A 96 -6.40 -7.42 -19.10
CA VAL A 96 -7.69 -7.48 -19.81
C VAL A 96 -7.89 -6.22 -20.64
N ILE A 97 -7.85 -6.37 -21.95
CA ILE A 97 -8.31 -5.33 -22.89
C ILE A 97 -9.82 -5.44 -23.02
N ARG A 98 -10.55 -4.33 -22.84
CA ARG A 98 -12.01 -4.32 -22.97
C ARG A 98 -12.43 -4.66 -24.40
N GLN A 99 -13.57 -5.31 -24.58
CA GLN A 99 -14.09 -5.61 -25.90
C GLN A 99 -14.26 -4.32 -26.73
N GLY A 100 -13.70 -4.32 -27.95
CA GLY A 100 -13.71 -3.15 -28.83
C GLY A 100 -12.69 -2.05 -28.51
N GLU A 101 -11.86 -2.23 -27.47
CA GLU A 101 -10.78 -1.32 -27.09
C GLU A 101 -9.46 -1.79 -27.73
N ASP A 102 -8.77 -0.91 -28.44
CA ASP A 102 -7.41 -1.20 -28.91
C ASP A 102 -6.38 -1.00 -27.77
N TRP A 103 -5.15 -1.46 -27.99
CA TRP A 103 -4.08 -1.32 -27.01
C TRP A 103 -3.78 0.16 -26.66
N ALA A 104 -3.88 1.06 -27.61
CA ALA A 104 -3.57 2.47 -27.37
C ALA A 104 -4.62 3.13 -26.46
N ALA A 105 -5.89 2.80 -26.64
CA ALA A 105 -6.99 3.26 -25.79
C ALA A 105 -6.89 2.65 -24.39
N HIS A 106 -6.65 1.33 -24.30
CA HIS A 106 -6.43 0.63 -23.04
C HIS A 106 -5.28 1.25 -22.22
N ARG A 107 -4.15 1.46 -22.88
CA ARG A 107 -2.97 2.08 -22.27
C ARG A 107 -3.27 3.48 -21.72
N ARG A 108 -3.91 4.36 -22.52
CA ARG A 108 -4.27 5.72 -22.06
C ARG A 108 -5.12 5.67 -20.80
N ARG A 109 -6.20 4.93 -20.83
CA ARG A 109 -7.11 4.75 -19.70
C ARG A 109 -6.39 4.26 -18.44
N LEU A 110 -5.49 3.29 -18.61
CA LEU A 110 -4.74 2.73 -17.48
C LEU A 110 -3.67 3.69 -16.95
N GLN A 111 -2.98 4.43 -17.84
CA GLN A 111 -2.02 5.47 -17.44
C GLN A 111 -2.68 6.61 -16.68
N GLU A 112 -3.84 7.10 -17.12
CA GLU A 112 -4.62 8.12 -16.44
C GLU A 112 -4.99 7.66 -15.03
N ARG A 113 -5.54 6.46 -14.92
CA ARG A 113 -5.93 5.88 -13.65
C ARG A 113 -4.75 5.62 -12.71
N LEU A 114 -3.61 5.23 -13.27
CA LEU A 114 -2.37 5.03 -12.50
C LEU A 114 -1.82 6.35 -11.98
N LEU A 115 -1.82 7.42 -12.77
CA LEU A 115 -1.43 8.77 -12.34
C LEU A 115 -2.32 9.28 -11.21
N GLU A 116 -3.63 9.07 -11.31
CA GLU A 116 -4.57 9.39 -10.23
C GLU A 116 -4.26 8.60 -8.96
N CYS A 117 -4.11 7.29 -9.07
CA CYS A 117 -3.78 6.37 -7.98
C CYS A 117 -2.52 6.79 -7.22
N VAL A 118 -1.45 7.15 -7.94
CA VAL A 118 -0.19 7.59 -7.33
C VAL A 118 -0.16 9.09 -6.97
N GLY A 119 -1.26 9.82 -7.10
CA GLY A 119 -1.35 11.22 -6.72
C GLY A 119 -0.66 12.20 -7.69
N LEU A 120 -0.44 11.82 -8.94
CA LEU A 120 0.15 12.64 -10.00
C LEU A 120 -0.86 13.17 -11.04
N ASP A 121 -2.15 13.02 -10.80
CA ASP A 121 -3.19 13.64 -11.60
C ASP A 121 -3.88 14.78 -10.80
N PRO A 122 -3.82 16.04 -11.29
CA PRO A 122 -2.98 16.54 -12.39
C PRO A 122 -1.49 16.53 -12.02
N LEU A 123 -0.63 16.39 -13.03
CA LEU A 123 0.82 16.43 -12.85
C LEU A 123 1.25 17.70 -12.09
N PRO A 124 2.30 17.63 -11.26
CA PRO A 124 2.89 18.81 -10.66
C PRO A 124 3.41 19.78 -11.74
N GLU A 125 3.42 21.07 -11.42
CA GLU A 125 4.04 22.08 -12.28
C GLU A 125 5.55 21.81 -12.42
N ARG A 126 6.05 21.93 -13.66
CA ARG A 126 7.48 21.84 -13.92
C ARG A 126 8.17 23.17 -13.60
N VAL A 127 8.55 23.32 -12.34
CA VAL A 127 9.37 24.45 -11.91
C VAL A 127 10.78 24.39 -12.53
N PRO A 128 11.50 25.52 -12.68
CA PRO A 128 12.91 25.49 -13.11
C PRO A 128 13.72 24.53 -12.27
N LEU A 129 14.63 23.77 -12.88
CA LEU A 129 15.44 22.74 -12.19
C LEU A 129 16.37 23.32 -11.12
N ASP A 130 16.83 24.55 -11.28
CA ASP A 130 17.73 25.23 -10.34
C ASP A 130 18.88 24.32 -9.88
N VAL A 131 19.66 23.87 -10.86
CA VAL A 131 20.67 22.83 -10.68
C VAL A 131 21.86 23.36 -9.90
N ARG A 132 22.29 22.60 -8.89
CA ARG A 132 23.52 22.82 -8.13
C ARG A 132 24.38 21.57 -8.22
N GLN A 133 25.69 21.74 -8.41
CA GLN A 133 26.61 20.61 -8.60
C GLN A 133 27.79 20.74 -7.64
N SER A 134 28.27 19.59 -7.16
CA SER A 134 29.54 19.52 -6.43
C SER A 134 30.72 19.66 -7.35
N GLU A 135 31.93 19.86 -6.80
CA GLU A 135 33.15 19.60 -7.50
C GLU A 135 33.22 18.19 -8.08
N PRO A 136 33.85 17.96 -9.23
CA PRO A 136 33.95 16.65 -9.83
C PRO A 136 34.98 15.79 -9.11
N LEU A 137 34.65 14.49 -8.96
CA LEU A 137 35.63 13.45 -8.68
C LEU A 137 36.11 12.83 -10.00
N ASP A 138 37.39 12.56 -10.08
CA ASP A 138 38.01 11.97 -11.26
C ASP A 138 37.99 10.43 -11.19
N HIS A 139 37.57 9.79 -12.28
CA HIS A 139 37.66 8.34 -12.51
C HIS A 139 38.26 8.09 -13.89
N PRO A 140 38.99 6.98 -14.14
CA PRO A 140 39.57 6.71 -15.47
C PRO A 140 38.58 6.85 -16.64
N TRP A 141 37.30 6.51 -16.44
CA TRP A 141 36.29 6.50 -17.51
C TRP A 141 35.39 7.73 -17.53
N CYS A 142 35.25 8.43 -16.42
CA CYS A 142 34.28 9.54 -16.30
C CYS A 142 34.68 10.53 -15.19
N THR A 143 33.96 11.64 -15.11
CA THR A 143 33.92 12.46 -13.90
C THR A 143 32.62 12.23 -13.18
N VAL A 144 32.63 12.26 -11.83
CA VAL A 144 31.45 12.04 -11.01
C VAL A 144 31.14 13.30 -10.20
N ARG A 145 29.89 13.76 -10.25
CA ARG A 145 29.40 14.90 -9.48
C ARG A 145 28.12 14.54 -8.74
N ARG A 146 27.89 15.10 -7.57
CA ARG A 146 26.56 15.14 -6.98
C ARG A 146 25.82 16.34 -7.56
N VAL A 147 24.61 16.09 -8.03
CA VAL A 147 23.73 17.08 -8.63
C VAL A 147 22.49 17.20 -7.77
N HIS A 148 22.18 18.43 -7.32
CA HIS A 148 20.92 18.77 -6.67
C HIS A 148 20.03 19.45 -7.70
N TYR A 149 18.74 19.09 -7.71
CA TYR A 149 17.75 19.66 -8.63
C TYR A 149 16.37 19.75 -7.99
N ARG A 150 15.58 20.73 -8.41
CA ARG A 150 14.30 21.08 -7.80
C ARG A 150 13.17 20.21 -8.34
N LEU A 151 12.38 19.65 -7.41
CA LEU A 151 11.17 18.85 -7.69
C LEU A 151 9.90 19.69 -7.63
N TRP A 152 9.71 20.44 -6.55
CA TRP A 152 8.62 21.37 -6.29
C TRP A 152 9.17 22.70 -5.78
N PRO A 153 8.34 23.76 -5.67
CA PRO A 153 8.80 25.01 -5.07
C PRO A 153 9.45 24.81 -3.70
N GLY A 154 10.76 25.06 -3.63
CA GLY A 154 11.57 24.88 -2.42
C GLY A 154 11.96 23.45 -2.08
N VAL A 155 11.48 22.42 -2.77
CA VAL A 155 11.81 21.02 -2.52
C VAL A 155 12.83 20.51 -3.54
N TYR A 156 13.93 20.00 -3.06
CA TYR A 156 15.02 19.48 -3.87
C TYR A 156 15.29 18.00 -3.60
N THR A 157 15.98 17.39 -4.54
CA THR A 157 16.57 16.06 -4.41
C THR A 157 17.97 16.08 -5.00
N SER A 158 18.66 14.95 -4.95
CA SER A 158 19.99 14.83 -5.56
C SER A 158 20.12 13.55 -6.38
N GLY A 159 21.21 13.44 -7.10
CA GLY A 159 21.68 12.26 -7.79
C GLY A 159 23.17 12.30 -8.05
N LEU A 160 23.74 11.21 -8.52
CA LEU A 160 25.12 11.13 -8.98
C LEU A 160 25.14 11.13 -10.52
N LEU A 161 25.84 12.10 -11.10
CA LEU A 161 26.10 12.21 -12.53
C LEU A 161 27.48 11.62 -12.83
N PHE A 162 27.53 10.65 -13.75
CA PHE A 162 28.74 10.04 -14.30
C PHE A 162 28.88 10.52 -15.74
N MET A 163 29.74 11.52 -15.98
CA MET A 163 29.97 12.12 -17.29
C MET A 163 31.14 11.43 -17.99
N PRO A 164 30.94 10.73 -19.13
CA PRO A 164 31.99 9.98 -19.79
C PRO A 164 33.09 10.91 -20.33
N LYS A 165 34.37 10.56 -20.15
CA LYS A 165 35.50 11.32 -20.67
C LYS A 165 35.68 11.17 -22.19
N LYS A 166 35.35 9.97 -22.70
CA LYS A 166 35.52 9.61 -24.11
C LYS A 166 34.24 9.02 -24.67
N PRO A 167 33.16 9.81 -24.83
CA PRO A 167 31.96 9.31 -25.48
C PRO A 167 32.27 9.01 -26.96
N ALA A 168 31.74 7.87 -27.45
CA ALA A 168 31.93 7.50 -28.87
C ALA A 168 31.14 8.39 -29.82
N GLU A 169 30.13 9.08 -29.30
CA GLU A 169 29.20 9.93 -30.05
C GLU A 169 28.93 11.24 -29.30
N ARG A 170 28.70 12.31 -30.03
CA ARG A 170 28.36 13.63 -29.46
C ARG A 170 27.20 14.23 -30.25
N PRO A 171 26.01 14.49 -29.68
CA PRO A 171 25.65 14.21 -28.27
C PRO A 171 25.58 12.70 -27.99
N ALA A 172 25.87 12.32 -26.74
CA ALA A 172 25.93 10.95 -26.28
C ALA A 172 24.54 10.42 -25.82
N PRO A 173 24.28 9.13 -25.96
CA PRO A 173 23.09 8.54 -25.33
C PRO A 173 23.19 8.64 -23.81
N ALA A 174 22.03 8.58 -23.11
CA ALA A 174 21.99 8.68 -21.66
C ALA A 174 21.33 7.47 -20.99
N MET A 175 21.70 7.25 -19.72
CA MET A 175 21.10 6.23 -18.85
C MET A 175 20.64 6.84 -17.53
N LEU A 176 19.38 6.61 -17.18
CA LEU A 176 18.89 6.83 -15.85
C LEU A 176 18.95 5.51 -15.07
N CYS A 177 19.68 5.52 -13.95
CA CYS A 177 19.95 4.34 -13.14
C CYS A 177 19.40 4.49 -11.72
N PRO A 178 18.07 4.40 -11.51
CA PRO A 178 17.48 4.39 -10.18
C PRO A 178 18.04 3.22 -9.35
N HIS A 179 18.24 3.45 -8.04
CA HIS A 179 18.78 2.42 -7.15
C HIS A 179 17.70 1.76 -6.30
N GLY A 180 17.96 0.51 -5.86
CA GLY A 180 17.17 -0.20 -4.89
C GLY A 180 17.44 0.25 -3.44
N HIS A 181 17.01 -0.57 -2.46
CA HIS A 181 17.19 -0.27 -1.04
C HIS A 181 18.59 -0.69 -0.52
N TRP A 182 19.62 -0.29 -1.24
CA TRP A 182 21.01 -0.48 -0.81
C TRP A 182 21.34 0.47 0.34
N ALA A 183 22.13 -0.02 1.31
CA ALA A 183 22.47 0.75 2.51
C ALA A 183 23.13 2.12 2.19
N ALA A 184 23.94 2.16 1.13
CA ALA A 184 24.59 3.40 0.67
C ALA A 184 23.83 4.12 -0.46
N GLY A 185 22.62 3.67 -0.83
CA GLY A 185 21.83 4.28 -1.89
C GLY A 185 22.55 4.31 -3.22
N ASN A 186 22.59 5.47 -3.88
CA ASN A 186 23.31 5.62 -5.15
C ASN A 186 24.85 5.59 -5.03
N ALA A 187 25.39 5.67 -3.82
CA ALA A 187 26.82 5.49 -3.54
C ALA A 187 27.21 4.01 -3.30
N ASP A 188 26.25 3.09 -3.33
CA ASP A 188 26.52 1.67 -3.14
C ASP A 188 27.40 1.11 -4.28
N PRO A 189 28.39 0.23 -3.99
CA PRO A 189 29.27 -0.35 -5.02
C PRO A 189 28.53 -1.02 -6.18
N VAL A 190 27.40 -1.68 -5.92
CA VAL A 190 26.57 -2.31 -6.97
C VAL A 190 26.03 -1.25 -7.95
N VAL A 191 25.56 -0.13 -7.42
CA VAL A 191 25.03 0.97 -8.21
C VAL A 191 26.15 1.71 -8.95
N GLN A 192 27.25 1.99 -8.25
CA GLN A 192 28.44 2.61 -8.85
C GLN A 192 28.96 1.79 -10.02
N THR A 193 29.15 0.47 -9.84
CA THR A 193 29.68 -0.43 -10.88
C THR A 193 28.86 -0.33 -12.15
N ARG A 194 27.53 -0.38 -12.05
CA ARG A 194 26.63 -0.23 -13.19
C ARG A 194 26.80 1.12 -13.88
N CYS A 195 26.78 2.21 -13.10
CA CYS A 195 26.91 3.56 -13.64
C CYS A 195 28.26 3.83 -14.28
N LEU A 196 29.34 3.36 -13.67
CA LEU A 196 30.72 3.48 -14.21
C LEU A 196 30.86 2.70 -15.53
N ASN A 197 30.26 1.51 -15.63
CA ASN A 197 30.32 0.74 -16.88
C ASN A 197 29.47 1.37 -17.99
N PHE A 198 28.31 1.93 -17.72
CA PHE A 198 27.60 2.71 -18.71
C PHE A 198 28.40 3.95 -19.16
N ALA A 199 29.07 4.64 -18.24
CA ALA A 199 29.96 5.74 -18.61
C ALA A 199 31.18 5.27 -19.43
N ARG A 200 31.75 4.10 -19.12
CA ARG A 200 32.81 3.44 -19.93
C ARG A 200 32.32 3.18 -21.36
N LEU A 201 31.06 2.74 -21.49
CA LEU A 201 30.42 2.53 -22.80
C LEU A 201 30.04 3.85 -23.50
N GLY A 202 30.28 4.99 -22.86
CA GLY A 202 30.06 6.31 -23.41
C GLY A 202 28.67 6.88 -23.21
N TYR A 203 27.89 6.40 -22.27
CA TYR A 203 26.60 6.99 -21.85
C TYR A 203 26.81 8.07 -20.79
N VAL A 204 26.09 9.18 -20.93
CA VAL A 204 25.88 10.09 -19.80
C VAL A 204 24.95 9.38 -18.82
N THR A 205 25.45 9.05 -17.63
CA THR A 205 24.72 8.21 -16.70
C THR A 205 24.33 8.99 -15.45
N PHE A 206 23.07 8.88 -15.01
CA PHE A 206 22.58 9.54 -13.83
C PHE A 206 21.88 8.54 -12.89
N SER A 207 22.25 8.53 -11.61
CA SER A 207 21.59 7.76 -10.58
C SER A 207 20.91 8.69 -9.60
N SER A 208 19.57 8.82 -9.71
CA SER A 208 18.76 9.64 -8.80
C SER A 208 18.69 9.03 -7.40
N THR A 209 18.60 9.87 -6.38
CA THR A 209 18.33 9.41 -5.00
C THR A 209 16.89 8.92 -4.88
N GLN A 210 16.71 7.78 -4.25
CA GLN A 210 15.38 7.25 -3.94
C GLN A 210 14.82 7.95 -2.70
N ASN A 211 13.75 8.71 -2.90
CA ASN A 211 13.12 9.48 -1.84
C ASN A 211 11.83 8.81 -1.38
N HIS A 212 11.70 8.61 -0.07
CA HIS A 212 10.49 8.12 0.57
C HIS A 212 9.80 9.26 1.32
N TYR A 213 8.65 9.66 0.85
CA TYR A 213 7.74 10.57 1.55
C TYR A 213 6.31 10.24 1.16
N GLU A 214 5.41 10.25 2.13
CA GLU A 214 3.99 10.10 1.90
C GLU A 214 3.16 11.00 2.82
N ASP A 215 2.02 11.41 2.33
CA ASP A 215 0.92 12.06 3.05
C ASP A 215 -0.37 11.55 2.43
N LEU A 216 -0.65 10.28 2.68
CA LEU A 216 -1.75 9.55 2.05
C LEU A 216 -3.13 10.20 2.26
N PRO A 217 -3.45 10.81 3.42
CA PRO A 217 -4.72 11.50 3.59
C PRO A 217 -4.99 12.60 2.57
N ILE A 218 -3.97 13.30 2.04
CA ILE A 218 -4.12 14.26 0.94
C ILE A 218 -3.86 13.66 -0.44
N GLY A 219 -3.50 12.37 -0.51
CA GLY A 219 -3.24 11.64 -1.73
C GLY A 219 -1.82 11.80 -2.27
N VAL A 220 -0.84 11.98 -1.39
CA VAL A 220 0.61 11.88 -1.71
C VAL A 220 1.09 10.52 -1.25
N SER A 221 1.46 9.65 -2.18
CA SER A 221 2.09 8.35 -1.89
C SER A 221 3.61 8.43 -2.08
N HIS A 222 4.35 7.43 -1.62
CA HIS A 222 5.78 7.31 -1.97
C HIS A 222 5.99 7.36 -3.49
N GLN A 223 5.08 6.75 -4.25
CA GLN A 223 5.16 6.76 -5.72
C GLN A 223 4.98 8.16 -6.32
N THR A 224 4.20 9.05 -5.71
CA THR A 224 4.12 10.46 -6.12
C THR A 224 5.51 11.07 -6.20
N VAL A 225 6.29 10.89 -5.14
CA VAL A 225 7.64 11.50 -5.02
C VAL A 225 8.66 10.76 -5.89
N MET A 226 8.66 9.43 -5.87
CA MET A 226 9.63 8.60 -6.61
C MET A 226 9.49 8.77 -8.13
N ILE A 227 8.27 8.71 -8.66
CA ILE A 227 8.01 8.89 -10.08
C ILE A 227 8.39 10.32 -10.49
N TRP A 228 7.93 11.33 -9.74
CA TRP A 228 8.23 12.72 -10.07
C TRP A 228 9.73 13.02 -9.98
N THR A 229 10.45 12.46 -9.01
CA THR A 229 11.91 12.54 -8.93
C THR A 229 12.58 12.08 -10.23
N ASN A 230 12.14 10.93 -10.77
CA ASN A 230 12.75 10.38 -12.00
C ASN A 230 12.30 11.11 -13.27
N VAL A 231 11.07 11.62 -13.32
CA VAL A 231 10.61 12.51 -14.40
C VAL A 231 11.49 13.78 -14.45
N ARG A 232 11.75 14.40 -13.30
CA ARG A 232 12.62 15.57 -13.19
C ARG A 232 14.11 15.24 -13.46
N ALA A 233 14.55 14.03 -13.15
CA ALA A 233 15.87 13.53 -13.54
C ALA A 233 16.02 13.40 -15.06
N LEU A 234 14.96 12.98 -15.77
CA LEU A 234 14.93 13.01 -17.24
C LEU A 234 14.94 14.44 -17.77
N ASP A 235 14.21 15.38 -17.14
CA ASP A 235 14.28 16.81 -17.51
C ASP A 235 15.71 17.34 -17.34
N TYR A 236 16.42 16.92 -16.29
CA TYR A 236 17.82 17.28 -16.08
C TYR A 236 18.73 16.69 -17.18
N LEU A 237 18.60 15.40 -17.49
CA LEU A 237 19.39 14.78 -18.56
C LEU A 237 19.16 15.47 -19.90
N GLU A 238 17.91 15.80 -20.25
CA GLU A 238 17.59 16.53 -21.48
C GLU A 238 18.10 17.98 -21.50
N SER A 239 18.39 18.57 -20.33
CA SER A 239 18.96 19.92 -20.23
C SER A 239 20.45 19.96 -20.54
N LEU A 240 21.13 18.81 -20.55
CA LEU A 240 22.57 18.73 -20.83
C LEU A 240 22.81 18.72 -22.32
N PRO A 241 23.69 19.64 -22.84
CA PRO A 241 24.01 19.68 -24.27
C PRO A 241 24.78 18.43 -24.75
N GLU A 242 25.39 17.69 -23.83
CA GLU A 242 26.10 16.45 -24.12
C GLU A 242 25.15 15.26 -24.36
N VAL A 243 23.84 15.38 -24.07
CA VAL A 243 22.87 14.28 -24.11
C VAL A 243 22.05 14.32 -25.40
N ASP A 244 22.01 13.17 -26.08
CA ASP A 244 21.03 12.92 -27.14
C ASP A 244 19.66 12.57 -26.53
N LYS A 245 18.73 13.50 -26.58
CA LYS A 245 17.38 13.39 -26.02
C LYS A 245 16.54 12.25 -26.63
N ALA A 246 16.88 11.83 -27.84
CA ALA A 246 16.19 10.72 -28.53
C ALA A 246 16.67 9.34 -28.06
N ARG A 247 17.79 9.25 -27.32
CA ARG A 247 18.47 8.01 -26.95
C ARG A 247 18.69 7.92 -25.44
N ILE A 248 17.59 7.81 -24.69
CA ILE A 248 17.62 7.65 -23.22
C ILE A 248 17.09 6.27 -22.84
N GLY A 249 17.86 5.55 -22.03
CA GLY A 249 17.47 4.28 -21.42
C GLY A 249 17.33 4.37 -19.90
N ALA A 250 16.75 3.34 -19.29
CA ALA A 250 16.66 3.23 -17.84
C ALA A 250 16.95 1.80 -17.35
N ALA A 251 17.64 1.66 -16.21
CA ALA A 251 17.89 0.35 -15.62
C ALA A 251 17.99 0.44 -14.10
N GLY A 252 17.25 -0.43 -13.39
CA GLY A 252 17.24 -0.47 -11.93
C GLY A 252 16.87 -1.84 -11.38
N GLU A 253 17.20 -2.06 -10.13
CA GLU A 253 16.97 -3.31 -9.42
C GLU A 253 16.15 -3.06 -8.17
N SER A 254 15.26 -4.01 -7.78
CA SER A 254 14.43 -3.92 -6.58
C SER A 254 13.58 -2.64 -6.59
N GLY A 255 13.66 -1.78 -5.57
CA GLY A 255 13.04 -0.45 -5.59
C GLY A 255 13.45 0.40 -6.79
N GLY A 256 14.68 0.25 -7.31
CA GLY A 256 15.13 0.86 -8.58
C GLY A 256 14.46 0.24 -9.80
N GLY A 257 14.16 -1.06 -9.74
CA GLY A 257 13.36 -1.77 -10.74
C GLY A 257 11.94 -1.23 -10.80
N LEU A 258 11.32 -0.99 -9.63
CA LEU A 258 10.00 -0.36 -9.53
C LEU A 258 9.97 1.04 -10.16
N GLN A 259 10.97 1.87 -9.84
CA GLN A 259 11.13 3.20 -10.42
C GLN A 259 11.31 3.12 -11.94
N THR A 260 12.13 2.18 -12.42
CA THR A 260 12.35 1.94 -13.86
C THR A 260 11.06 1.52 -14.56
N GLN A 261 10.29 0.60 -13.97
CA GLN A 261 9.00 0.15 -14.48
C GLN A 261 8.02 1.32 -14.59
N MET A 262 7.83 2.06 -13.50
CA MET A 262 6.87 3.17 -13.46
C MET A 262 7.27 4.31 -14.39
N LEU A 263 8.55 4.64 -14.46
CA LEU A 263 9.04 5.66 -15.37
C LEU A 263 8.82 5.26 -16.84
N THR A 264 9.14 4.01 -17.19
CA THR A 264 8.93 3.49 -18.55
C THR A 264 7.44 3.45 -18.92
N ALA A 265 6.58 3.12 -17.95
CA ALA A 265 5.12 3.12 -18.14
C ALA A 265 4.53 4.52 -18.38
N LEU A 266 5.09 5.57 -17.77
CA LEU A 266 4.48 6.90 -17.72
C LEU A 266 5.23 7.97 -18.52
N ASP A 267 6.49 7.72 -18.94
CA ASP A 267 7.32 8.71 -19.66
C ASP A 267 7.93 8.12 -20.93
N ARG A 268 7.51 8.61 -22.08
CA ARG A 268 7.92 8.11 -23.40
C ARG A 268 9.36 8.44 -23.81
N ARG A 269 10.07 9.22 -23.01
CA ARG A 269 11.49 9.51 -23.25
C ARG A 269 12.36 8.28 -23.05
N VAL A 270 11.94 7.33 -22.21
CA VAL A 270 12.64 6.04 -22.04
C VAL A 270 12.40 5.16 -23.27
N LYS A 271 13.47 4.85 -24.02
CA LYS A 271 13.42 4.04 -25.25
C LYS A 271 13.67 2.57 -25.00
N ALA A 272 14.49 2.26 -23.98
CA ALA A 272 14.73 0.90 -23.54
C ALA A 272 14.89 0.86 -22.01
N ALA A 273 14.44 -0.22 -21.40
CA ALA A 273 14.52 -0.42 -19.97
C ALA A 273 14.97 -1.84 -19.59
N THR A 274 15.71 -1.98 -18.48
CA THR A 274 15.94 -3.25 -17.80
C THR A 274 15.38 -3.18 -16.38
N ILE A 275 14.39 -4.01 -16.08
CA ILE A 275 13.70 -4.12 -14.79
C ILE A 275 14.22 -5.38 -14.11
N VAL A 276 14.93 -5.23 -12.98
CA VAL A 276 15.62 -6.31 -12.29
C VAL A 276 14.97 -6.58 -10.94
N GLY A 277 14.57 -7.82 -10.68
CA GLY A 277 14.11 -8.30 -9.38
C GLY A 277 12.89 -7.54 -8.85
N LEU A 278 11.93 -7.19 -9.71
CA LEU A 278 10.72 -6.50 -9.27
C LEU A 278 9.43 -7.07 -9.86
N THR A 279 9.31 -7.16 -11.19
CA THR A 279 8.02 -7.45 -11.81
C THR A 279 7.51 -8.83 -11.43
N CYS A 280 6.42 -8.87 -10.71
CA CYS A 280 5.66 -10.05 -10.29
C CYS A 280 4.23 -9.59 -9.97
N ASP A 281 3.32 -10.48 -9.61
CA ASP A 281 2.02 -10.04 -9.08
C ASP A 281 2.20 -9.33 -7.73
N PHE A 282 1.38 -8.33 -7.42
CA PHE A 282 1.37 -7.68 -6.11
C PHE A 282 1.25 -8.68 -4.97
N ARG A 283 0.51 -9.77 -5.20
CA ARG A 283 0.41 -10.86 -4.24
C ARG A 283 1.76 -11.42 -3.83
N GLU A 284 2.70 -11.60 -4.76
CA GLU A 284 3.99 -12.25 -4.49
C GLU A 284 4.96 -11.32 -3.75
N ILE A 285 4.85 -10.00 -3.93
CA ILE A 285 5.73 -9.03 -3.26
C ILE A 285 5.13 -8.46 -1.97
N MET A 286 3.80 -8.44 -1.82
CA MET A 286 3.13 -7.80 -0.69
C MET A 286 2.66 -8.78 0.36
N PHE A 287 2.29 -10.01 -0.01
CA PHE A 287 1.63 -10.97 0.89
C PHE A 287 2.52 -12.16 1.21
N PRO A 288 2.32 -12.83 2.39
CA PRO A 288 1.30 -12.52 3.39
C PRO A 288 1.63 -11.34 4.32
N ASP A 289 2.90 -10.98 4.51
CA ASP A 289 3.35 -10.22 5.68
C ASP A 289 3.49 -8.72 5.45
N SER A 290 3.33 -8.24 4.20
CA SER A 290 3.55 -6.84 3.81
C SER A 290 4.84 -6.23 4.35
N THR A 291 5.89 -7.07 4.46
CA THR A 291 7.18 -6.68 5.03
C THR A 291 8.04 -5.87 4.06
N HIS A 292 7.65 -5.85 2.78
CA HIS A 292 8.35 -5.04 1.78
C HIS A 292 8.15 -3.55 2.00
N CYS A 293 9.05 -2.78 1.41
CA CYS A 293 9.04 -1.33 1.48
C CYS A 293 7.70 -0.73 1.09
N THR A 294 7.31 0.32 1.82
CA THR A 294 6.11 1.12 1.56
C THR A 294 6.06 1.75 0.16
N CYS A 295 7.17 1.74 -0.58
CA CYS A 295 7.18 2.15 -1.99
C CYS A 295 6.26 1.30 -2.88
N ASN A 296 5.91 0.07 -2.48
CA ASN A 296 4.93 -0.77 -3.16
C ASN A 296 3.47 -0.44 -2.79
N HIS A 297 3.21 0.56 -1.94
CA HIS A 297 1.87 0.98 -1.57
C HIS A 297 1.27 1.93 -2.61
N PHE A 298 0.61 1.36 -3.60
CA PHE A 298 -0.17 2.09 -4.59
C PHE A 298 -1.63 2.10 -4.13
N PRO A 299 -2.22 3.25 -3.73
CA PRO A 299 -3.58 3.28 -3.21
C PRO A 299 -4.61 2.72 -4.19
N GLY A 300 -5.21 1.59 -3.87
CA GLY A 300 -6.29 0.97 -4.65
C GLY A 300 -5.86 0.32 -5.97
N VAL A 301 -4.56 0.14 -6.23
CA VAL A 301 -4.07 -0.39 -7.50
C VAL A 301 -4.64 -1.75 -7.85
N MET A 302 -4.80 -2.65 -6.88
CA MET A 302 -5.35 -3.99 -7.11
C MET A 302 -6.85 -3.99 -7.45
N GLN A 303 -7.53 -2.85 -7.44
CA GLN A 303 -8.89 -2.77 -7.99
C GLN A 303 -8.92 -2.77 -9.52
N PHE A 304 -7.83 -2.39 -10.19
CA PHE A 304 -7.86 -2.18 -11.64
C PHE A 304 -6.65 -2.70 -12.42
N THR A 305 -5.48 -2.97 -11.79
CA THR A 305 -4.27 -3.45 -12.47
C THR A 305 -3.35 -4.23 -11.52
N ASP A 306 -2.25 -4.75 -12.09
CA ASP A 306 -1.17 -5.41 -11.38
C ASP A 306 0.18 -5.04 -12.01
N HIS A 307 1.32 -5.35 -11.37
CA HIS A 307 2.65 -5.01 -11.89
C HIS A 307 2.92 -5.55 -13.29
N PRO A 308 2.57 -6.81 -13.64
CA PRO A 308 2.79 -7.33 -14.99
C PRO A 308 2.11 -6.47 -16.07
N GLU A 309 0.86 -6.05 -15.85
CA GLU A 309 0.17 -5.18 -16.80
C GLU A 309 0.78 -3.78 -16.84
N THR A 310 1.06 -3.19 -15.68
CA THR A 310 1.70 -1.87 -15.56
C THR A 310 3.01 -1.80 -16.33
N SER A 311 3.81 -2.89 -16.31
CA SER A 311 5.09 -2.95 -17.00
C SER A 311 4.98 -2.89 -18.55
N THR A 312 3.78 -3.18 -19.10
CA THR A 312 3.54 -3.13 -20.56
C THR A 312 3.18 -1.73 -21.06
N LEU A 313 2.81 -0.80 -20.18
CA LEU A 313 2.33 0.53 -20.56
C LEU A 313 3.37 1.36 -21.30
N GLY A 314 4.67 1.03 -21.13
CA GLY A 314 5.79 1.66 -21.84
C GLY A 314 5.90 1.35 -23.32
N MET A 315 5.19 0.34 -23.85
CA MET A 315 5.26 -0.02 -25.28
C MET A 315 5.09 1.22 -26.17
N PRO A 316 5.92 1.38 -27.23
CA PRO A 316 6.84 0.41 -27.83
C PRO A 316 8.28 0.45 -27.30
N ALA A 317 8.55 1.02 -26.11
CA ALA A 317 9.86 0.91 -25.49
C ALA A 317 10.29 -0.56 -25.36
N ALA A 318 11.59 -0.82 -25.54
CA ALA A 318 12.11 -2.17 -25.40
C ALA A 318 12.34 -2.50 -23.93
N VAL A 319 11.73 -3.57 -23.41
CA VAL A 319 11.80 -3.92 -21.99
C VAL A 319 12.44 -5.30 -21.77
N GLN A 320 13.46 -5.34 -20.94
CA GLN A 320 14.07 -6.57 -20.45
C GLN A 320 13.70 -6.78 -18.98
N TYR A 321 13.26 -7.98 -18.64
CA TYR A 321 13.04 -8.44 -17.27
C TYR A 321 14.15 -9.40 -16.85
N LEU A 322 14.81 -9.12 -15.74
CA LEU A 322 15.76 -10.04 -15.11
C LEU A 322 15.17 -10.50 -13.78
N THR A 323 14.91 -11.80 -13.67
CA THR A 323 14.23 -12.43 -12.55
C THR A 323 15.15 -13.43 -11.85
N MET A 324 14.88 -13.77 -10.59
CA MET A 324 15.77 -14.60 -9.79
C MET A 324 15.02 -15.36 -8.69
N ASN A 325 15.74 -15.97 -7.73
CA ASN A 325 15.17 -16.73 -6.60
C ASN A 325 14.62 -15.79 -5.51
N ASP A 326 13.68 -14.92 -5.89
CA ASP A 326 12.96 -14.04 -5.02
C ASP A 326 11.46 -14.06 -5.38
N TRP A 327 10.71 -13.02 -5.07
CA TRP A 327 9.29 -12.87 -5.45
C TRP A 327 9.06 -12.87 -6.97
N THR A 328 10.08 -12.68 -7.79
CA THR A 328 9.99 -12.72 -9.27
C THR A 328 10.20 -14.12 -9.86
N LYS A 329 10.44 -15.13 -9.03
CA LYS A 329 10.78 -16.50 -9.43
C LYS A 329 9.82 -17.13 -10.43
N THR A 330 8.53 -16.87 -10.27
CA THR A 330 7.47 -17.46 -11.12
C THR A 330 7.17 -16.64 -12.37
N PHE A 331 7.64 -15.41 -12.46
CA PHE A 331 7.27 -14.46 -13.51
C PHE A 331 7.51 -14.95 -14.94
N LEU A 332 8.67 -15.58 -15.20
CA LEU A 332 9.03 -16.09 -16.53
C LEU A 332 8.00 -17.10 -17.07
N GLY A 333 7.48 -17.97 -16.22
CA GLY A 333 6.49 -18.98 -16.62
C GLY A 333 5.04 -18.53 -16.50
N LYS A 334 4.75 -17.62 -15.59
CA LYS A 334 3.38 -17.19 -15.23
C LYS A 334 2.90 -15.99 -16.02
N ASN A 335 3.62 -14.88 -15.94
CA ASN A 335 3.16 -13.59 -16.47
C ASN A 335 3.80 -13.24 -17.82
N PHE A 336 5.07 -13.57 -18.02
CA PHE A 336 5.83 -13.15 -19.20
C PHE A 336 5.25 -13.69 -20.53
N PRO A 337 4.68 -14.90 -20.64
CA PRO A 337 4.07 -15.36 -21.89
C PRO A 337 2.97 -14.42 -22.39
N THR A 338 2.11 -13.93 -21.50
CA THR A 338 1.05 -12.96 -21.86
C THR A 338 1.62 -11.63 -22.33
N ILE A 339 2.66 -11.13 -21.64
CA ILE A 339 3.35 -9.88 -22.03
C ILE A 339 4.01 -10.03 -23.39
N ARG A 340 4.73 -11.13 -23.63
CA ARG A 340 5.36 -11.42 -24.91
C ARG A 340 4.36 -11.48 -26.07
N ASN A 341 3.23 -12.14 -25.83
CA ASN A 341 2.15 -12.23 -26.83
C ASN A 341 1.56 -10.84 -27.14
N LEU A 342 1.41 -9.97 -26.13
CA LEU A 342 0.94 -8.61 -26.32
C LEU A 342 1.93 -7.79 -27.16
N TYR A 343 3.24 -7.87 -26.89
CA TYR A 343 4.27 -7.22 -27.71
C TYR A 343 4.23 -7.74 -29.17
N ALA A 344 4.11 -9.07 -29.35
CA ALA A 344 4.04 -9.69 -30.68
C ALA A 344 2.80 -9.24 -31.45
N ALA A 345 1.63 -9.20 -30.81
CA ALA A 345 0.37 -8.75 -31.42
C ALA A 345 0.42 -7.29 -31.90
N ASN A 346 1.31 -6.48 -31.33
CA ASN A 346 1.54 -5.09 -31.73
C ASN A 346 2.75 -4.90 -32.68
N GLY A 347 3.34 -5.99 -33.21
CA GLY A 347 4.47 -5.93 -34.12
C GLY A 347 5.83 -5.66 -33.45
N TRP A 348 5.94 -5.85 -32.13
CA TRP A 348 7.13 -5.54 -31.33
C TRP A 348 7.72 -6.74 -30.60
N ALA A 349 7.57 -7.95 -31.15
CA ALA A 349 7.99 -9.21 -30.53
C ALA A 349 9.43 -9.19 -29.99
N GLU A 350 10.35 -8.54 -30.73
CA GLU A 350 11.76 -8.47 -30.35
C GLU A 350 12.07 -7.44 -29.25
N ARG A 351 11.10 -6.55 -28.91
CA ARG A 351 11.27 -5.47 -27.94
C ARG A 351 10.97 -5.92 -26.52
N VAL A 352 10.84 -7.22 -26.27
CA VAL A 352 10.63 -7.73 -24.92
C VAL A 352 11.42 -9.02 -24.69
N GLU A 353 12.10 -9.10 -23.55
CA GLU A 353 12.89 -10.27 -23.17
C GLU A 353 12.74 -10.50 -21.67
N CYS A 354 12.72 -11.76 -21.24
CA CYS A 354 12.84 -12.14 -19.82
C CYS A 354 13.92 -13.21 -19.66
N ARG A 355 14.79 -13.03 -18.67
CA ARG A 355 15.82 -13.99 -18.27
C ARG A 355 15.73 -14.28 -16.77
N TYR A 356 15.80 -15.56 -16.45
CA TYR A 356 15.86 -16.04 -15.07
C TYR A 356 17.31 -16.38 -14.70
N PHE A 357 17.72 -15.96 -13.50
CA PHE A 357 19.01 -16.27 -12.90
C PHE A 357 18.80 -17.07 -11.61
N ASN A 358 19.51 -18.17 -11.48
CA ASN A 358 19.49 -18.99 -10.26
C ASN A 358 20.40 -18.36 -9.18
N SER A 359 20.03 -17.18 -8.70
CA SER A 359 20.74 -16.41 -7.68
C SER A 359 19.76 -15.82 -6.66
N PRO A 360 20.21 -15.48 -5.45
CA PRO A 360 19.39 -14.71 -4.52
C PRO A 360 19.10 -13.31 -5.07
N HIS A 361 18.29 -12.51 -4.36
CA HIS A 361 17.98 -11.13 -4.72
C HIS A 361 19.26 -10.28 -4.81
N THR A 362 19.67 -9.94 -6.05
CA THR A 362 20.94 -9.26 -6.35
C THR A 362 20.90 -8.60 -7.74
N TYR A 363 21.90 -7.78 -8.05
CA TYR A 363 22.20 -7.29 -9.39
C TYR A 363 23.67 -7.51 -9.68
N ASP A 364 24.04 -8.77 -9.86
CA ASP A 364 25.41 -9.22 -10.06
C ASP A 364 25.93 -8.97 -11.48
N LYS A 365 27.21 -9.30 -11.70
CA LYS A 365 27.90 -9.08 -12.99
C LYS A 365 27.17 -9.75 -14.15
N PRO A 366 26.77 -11.04 -14.13
CA PRO A 366 26.06 -11.65 -15.25
C PRO A 366 24.78 -10.94 -15.64
N MET A 367 24.01 -10.41 -14.66
CA MET A 367 22.80 -9.65 -14.92
C MET A 367 23.12 -8.28 -15.52
N ARG A 368 24.16 -7.59 -15.02
CA ARG A 368 24.57 -6.28 -15.55
C ARG A 368 25.08 -6.40 -16.99
N GLU A 369 25.82 -7.45 -17.32
CA GLU A 369 26.29 -7.72 -18.69
C GLU A 369 25.12 -7.93 -19.66
N GLN A 370 24.05 -8.61 -19.25
CA GLN A 370 22.83 -8.71 -20.06
C GLN A 370 22.13 -7.37 -20.21
N THR A 371 22.12 -6.53 -19.17
CA THR A 371 21.57 -5.18 -19.23
C THR A 371 22.34 -4.33 -20.26
N TYR A 372 23.67 -4.34 -20.21
CA TYR A 372 24.47 -3.57 -21.18
C TYR A 372 24.18 -4.00 -22.62
N ARG A 373 24.14 -5.31 -22.90
CA ARG A 373 23.76 -5.85 -24.20
C ARG A 373 22.39 -5.34 -24.67
N TRP A 374 21.39 -5.36 -23.80
CA TRP A 374 20.03 -4.93 -24.12
C TRP A 374 19.97 -3.45 -24.46
N ILE A 375 20.63 -2.63 -23.65
CA ILE A 375 20.67 -1.17 -23.82
C ILE A 375 21.47 -0.78 -25.09
N GLU A 376 22.62 -1.43 -25.33
CA GLU A 376 23.39 -1.20 -26.58
C GLU A 376 22.54 -1.49 -27.83
N ARG A 377 21.76 -2.58 -27.81
CA ARG A 377 20.84 -2.91 -28.91
C ARG A 377 19.77 -1.85 -29.15
N TRP A 378 19.06 -1.43 -28.10
CA TRP A 378 17.82 -0.68 -28.26
C TRP A 378 17.97 0.84 -28.08
N VAL A 379 19.01 1.31 -27.43
CA VAL A 379 19.31 2.75 -27.30
C VAL A 379 20.29 3.19 -28.38
N ARG A 380 21.27 2.32 -28.71
CA ARG A 380 22.33 2.66 -29.66
C ARG A 380 22.22 1.97 -31.03
N GLY A 381 21.35 1.00 -31.17
CA GLY A 381 21.17 0.23 -32.40
C GLY A 381 22.29 -0.80 -32.66
N ARG A 382 23.10 -1.14 -31.65
CA ARG A 382 24.22 -2.09 -31.77
C ARG A 382 23.77 -3.50 -31.39
N ALA A 383 23.61 -4.37 -32.37
CA ALA A 383 23.33 -5.77 -32.10
C ALA A 383 24.62 -6.49 -31.68
N ALA A 384 24.64 -7.04 -30.46
CA ALA A 384 25.72 -7.92 -29.97
C ALA A 384 25.22 -9.37 -29.91
N ALA A 385 26.10 -10.31 -30.29
CA ALA A 385 25.79 -11.74 -30.24
C ALA A 385 25.72 -12.29 -28.82
N GLY A 386 26.31 -11.62 -27.83
CA GLY A 386 26.39 -12.04 -26.42
C GLY A 386 26.30 -10.90 -25.44
N PRO A 387 26.46 -11.18 -24.14
CA PRO A 387 26.54 -10.17 -23.07
C PRO A 387 27.68 -9.19 -23.32
N GLU A 388 27.50 -7.93 -22.97
CA GLU A 388 28.57 -6.91 -23.00
C GLU A 388 29.45 -7.10 -21.75
N ALA A 389 30.72 -7.48 -21.97
CA ALA A 389 31.65 -7.84 -20.89
C ALA A 389 31.91 -6.67 -19.93
N GLU A 390 31.77 -6.94 -18.65
CA GLU A 390 32.08 -6.01 -17.56
C GLU A 390 33.51 -6.27 -17.06
N PRO A 391 34.44 -5.31 -17.24
CA PRO A 391 35.78 -5.42 -16.67
C PRO A 391 35.73 -5.27 -15.15
N GLU A 392 36.83 -5.61 -14.48
CA GLU A 392 37.01 -5.24 -13.09
C GLU A 392 36.85 -3.73 -12.90
N THR A 393 35.95 -3.35 -12.00
CA THR A 393 35.52 -1.96 -11.86
C THR A 393 35.92 -1.44 -10.48
N LYS A 394 36.85 -0.49 -10.44
CA LYS A 394 37.24 0.18 -9.20
C LYS A 394 36.19 1.25 -8.85
N THR A 395 35.43 1.03 -7.78
CA THR A 395 34.44 2.01 -7.27
C THR A 395 35.10 3.02 -6.32
N PHE A 396 34.44 4.15 -6.10
CA PHE A 396 34.84 5.08 -5.05
C PHE A 396 34.44 4.52 -3.68
N PRO A 397 35.19 4.87 -2.60
CA PRO A 397 34.69 4.65 -1.25
C PRO A 397 33.32 5.32 -1.06
N VAL A 398 32.40 4.65 -0.37
CA VAL A 398 31.01 5.12 -0.18
C VAL A 398 31.00 6.51 0.45
N GLU A 399 31.78 6.72 1.49
CA GLU A 399 31.90 7.98 2.23
C GLU A 399 32.41 9.13 1.36
N THR A 400 33.22 8.84 0.36
CA THR A 400 33.70 9.87 -0.61
C THR A 400 32.55 10.43 -1.41
N LEU A 401 31.68 9.54 -1.94
CA LEU A 401 30.51 9.98 -2.70
C LEU A 401 29.43 10.60 -1.81
N GLN A 402 29.27 10.13 -0.59
CA GLN A 402 28.31 10.69 0.36
C GLN A 402 28.69 12.11 0.84
N LYS A 403 29.98 12.43 0.89
CA LYS A 403 30.48 13.77 1.24
C LYS A 403 30.32 14.79 0.09
N LEU A 404 30.10 14.33 -1.16
CA LEU A 404 29.83 15.25 -2.26
C LEU A 404 28.52 15.99 -1.97
N THR A 405 28.56 17.31 -1.94
CA THR A 405 27.38 18.15 -1.76
C THR A 405 27.53 19.47 -2.47
N ALA A 406 26.43 20.17 -2.67
CA ALA A 406 26.38 21.56 -3.08
C ALA A 406 25.31 22.25 -2.25
N ALA A 407 25.59 23.45 -1.76
CA ALA A 407 24.62 24.20 -0.97
C ALA A 407 23.37 24.55 -1.78
N VAL A 408 22.20 24.33 -1.19
CA VAL A 408 20.91 24.67 -1.77
C VAL A 408 20.22 25.68 -0.83
N PRO A 409 20.41 27.01 -1.07
CA PRO A 409 19.80 28.03 -0.21
C PRO A 409 18.27 27.96 -0.24
N GLY A 410 17.64 28.03 0.92
CA GLY A 410 16.18 28.02 1.04
C GLY A 410 15.53 26.68 0.76
N GLU A 411 16.29 25.57 0.79
CA GLU A 411 15.74 24.22 0.70
C GLU A 411 14.77 23.93 1.84
N LYS A 412 13.64 23.35 1.48
CA LYS A 412 12.61 22.87 2.39
C LYS A 412 12.58 21.35 2.34
N GLY A 413 12.23 20.72 3.48
CA GLY A 413 12.07 19.27 3.53
C GLY A 413 10.84 18.77 2.74
N PHE A 414 10.76 17.45 2.55
CA PHE A 414 9.66 16.81 1.81
C PHE A 414 8.26 17.06 2.39
N ALA A 415 8.13 17.42 3.68
CA ALA A 415 6.86 17.82 4.29
C ALA A 415 6.20 19.02 3.57
N GLU A 416 6.98 19.85 2.88
CA GLU A 416 6.46 20.94 2.04
C GLU A 416 5.58 20.41 0.90
N ILE A 417 5.82 19.20 0.38
CA ILE A 417 4.98 18.56 -0.64
C ILE A 417 3.56 18.39 -0.11
N GLY A 418 3.39 17.85 1.11
CA GLY A 418 2.09 17.72 1.75
C GLY A 418 1.38 19.06 1.89
N ARG A 419 2.13 20.12 2.30
CA ARG A 419 1.59 21.50 2.40
C ARG A 419 1.12 22.02 1.02
N LEU A 420 1.92 21.82 -0.03
CA LEU A 420 1.57 22.24 -1.39
C LEU A 420 0.34 21.51 -1.92
N TYR A 421 0.25 20.20 -1.66
CA TYR A 421 -0.91 19.39 -2.04
C TYR A 421 -2.17 19.81 -1.28
N ARG A 422 -2.09 20.09 0.03
CA ARG A 422 -3.22 20.63 0.80
C ARG A 422 -3.67 21.99 0.25
N ALA A 423 -2.76 22.88 -0.08
CA ALA A 423 -3.11 24.17 -0.67
C ALA A 423 -3.81 24.03 -2.03
N ARG A 424 -3.40 23.08 -2.86
CA ARG A 424 -3.94 22.87 -4.21
C ARG A 424 -5.20 22.01 -4.22
N ARG A 425 -5.23 20.93 -3.44
CA ARG A 425 -6.26 19.87 -3.47
C ARG A 425 -7.13 19.81 -2.20
N GLY A 426 -6.76 20.56 -1.18
CA GLY A 426 -7.50 20.55 0.09
C GLY A 426 -8.94 20.97 -0.12
N TYR A 427 -9.81 20.33 0.62
CA TYR A 427 -11.25 20.54 0.55
C TYR A 427 -11.64 21.99 0.87
N LYS A 428 -12.40 22.59 -0.04
CA LYS A 428 -13.07 23.88 0.19
C LYS A 428 -14.56 23.60 0.29
N PRO A 429 -15.09 23.48 1.52
CA PRO A 429 -16.47 23.10 1.70
C PRO A 429 -17.40 24.20 1.18
N PRO A 430 -18.45 23.86 0.39
CA PRO A 430 -19.48 24.82 -0.01
C PRO A 430 -20.26 25.29 1.22
N ALA A 431 -20.88 26.46 1.13
CA ALA A 431 -21.84 26.88 2.13
C ALA A 431 -23.08 25.97 2.10
N ILE A 432 -23.64 25.69 3.27
CA ILE A 432 -24.91 24.95 3.41
C ILE A 432 -25.90 25.97 3.99
N ALA A 433 -26.64 26.66 3.11
CA ALA A 433 -27.59 27.68 3.49
C ALA A 433 -29.00 27.12 3.76
N GLY A 434 -29.36 26.00 3.14
CA GLY A 434 -30.67 25.39 3.26
C GLY A 434 -30.74 23.90 2.91
N PRO A 435 -31.95 23.31 2.94
CA PRO A 435 -32.14 21.86 2.70
C PRO A 435 -31.70 21.39 1.33
N ALA A 436 -31.77 22.23 0.30
CA ALA A 436 -31.32 21.87 -1.05
C ALA A 436 -29.80 21.73 -1.12
N ASP A 437 -29.08 22.70 -0.52
CA ASP A 437 -27.59 22.62 -0.46
C ASP A 437 -27.13 21.43 0.34
N LEU A 438 -27.81 21.12 1.45
CA LEU A 438 -27.52 19.95 2.26
C LEU A 438 -27.67 18.65 1.47
N ARG A 439 -28.74 18.50 0.69
CA ARG A 439 -28.94 17.30 -0.15
C ARG A 439 -27.82 17.13 -1.17
N VAL A 440 -27.44 18.19 -1.88
CA VAL A 440 -26.34 18.17 -2.84
C VAL A 440 -25.02 17.82 -2.15
N TYR A 441 -24.75 18.43 -0.99
CA TYR A 441 -23.59 18.11 -0.17
C TYR A 441 -23.55 16.64 0.23
N GLN A 442 -24.63 16.12 0.81
CA GLN A 442 -24.70 14.73 1.28
C GLN A 442 -24.57 13.74 0.11
N GLN A 443 -25.19 13.97 -1.04
CA GLN A 443 -25.04 13.13 -2.22
C GLN A 443 -23.58 13.05 -2.68
N ARG A 444 -22.92 14.21 -2.82
CA ARG A 444 -21.52 14.30 -3.22
C ARG A 444 -20.59 13.61 -2.21
N MET A 445 -20.76 13.91 -0.92
CA MET A 445 -19.91 13.35 0.12
C MET A 445 -20.13 11.85 0.29
N LEU A 446 -21.37 11.36 0.16
CA LEU A 446 -21.64 9.92 0.23
C LEU A 446 -21.03 9.17 -0.97
N ALA A 447 -21.08 9.74 -2.17
CA ALA A 447 -20.41 9.16 -3.34
C ALA A 447 -18.89 9.07 -3.12
N ALA A 448 -18.27 10.17 -2.66
CA ALA A 448 -16.85 10.20 -2.33
C ALA A 448 -16.49 9.20 -1.21
N LEU A 449 -17.31 9.10 -0.16
CA LEU A 449 -17.08 8.13 0.91
C LEU A 449 -17.10 6.70 0.41
N LYS A 450 -18.08 6.34 -0.42
CA LYS A 450 -18.17 5.00 -1.01
C LYS A 450 -16.93 4.65 -1.85
N GLU A 451 -16.44 5.60 -2.62
CA GLU A 451 -15.21 5.45 -3.41
C GLU A 451 -13.99 5.29 -2.51
N LEU A 452 -13.78 6.19 -1.55
CA LEU A 452 -12.66 6.17 -0.61
C LEU A 452 -12.61 4.90 0.23
N LEU A 453 -13.76 4.35 0.59
CA LEU A 453 -13.87 3.11 1.37
C LEU A 453 -13.86 1.83 0.50
N GLY A 454 -13.81 1.98 -0.82
CA GLY A 454 -13.77 0.85 -1.75
C GLY A 454 -15.05 0.00 -1.71
N GLU A 455 -16.23 0.64 -1.61
CA GLU A 455 -17.53 -0.09 -1.58
C GLU A 455 -17.72 -0.99 -2.82
N GLY A 456 -17.15 -0.62 -3.98
CA GLY A 456 -17.15 -1.45 -5.19
C GLY A 456 -16.26 -2.70 -5.14
N ALA A 457 -15.38 -2.81 -4.15
CA ALA A 457 -14.47 -3.94 -3.95
C ALA A 457 -14.89 -4.87 -2.79
N ILE A 458 -16.10 -4.67 -2.24
CA ILE A 458 -16.68 -5.55 -1.22
C ILE A 458 -16.86 -6.95 -1.82
N LEU A 459 -16.27 -7.95 -1.17
CA LEU A 459 -16.43 -9.34 -1.58
C LEU A 459 -17.86 -9.83 -1.29
N PRO A 460 -18.42 -10.72 -2.14
CA PRO A 460 -19.70 -11.33 -1.86
C PRO A 460 -19.69 -12.05 -0.49
N ARG A 461 -20.82 -12.00 0.22
CA ARG A 461 -21.02 -12.85 1.39
C ARG A 461 -21.07 -14.31 0.92
N LYS A 462 -20.29 -15.17 1.53
CA LYS A 462 -20.42 -16.62 1.32
C LYS A 462 -21.66 -17.08 2.10
N THR A 463 -22.83 -17.07 1.45
CA THR A 463 -24.08 -17.53 2.06
C THR A 463 -24.26 -19.02 1.80
N THR A 464 -24.09 -19.84 2.84
CA THR A 464 -24.76 -21.15 2.91
C THR A 464 -26.15 -20.97 3.54
N LEU A 465 -27.09 -21.93 3.37
CA LEU A 465 -28.39 -21.86 4.01
C LEU A 465 -28.31 -21.79 5.55
N ALA A 466 -27.19 -22.25 6.13
CA ALA A 466 -26.89 -22.17 7.56
C ALA A 466 -26.48 -20.74 8.01
N ASP A 467 -25.99 -19.87 7.09
CA ASP A 467 -25.43 -18.56 7.43
C ASP A 467 -26.48 -17.45 7.56
N LYS A 468 -27.75 -17.76 7.41
CA LYS A 468 -28.86 -16.79 7.56
C LYS A 468 -29.25 -16.53 9.01
N GLN A 469 -28.75 -17.32 9.94
CA GLN A 469 -28.96 -17.15 11.39
C GLN A 469 -27.64 -16.81 12.07
N PRO A 470 -27.66 -16.05 13.20
CA PRO A 470 -26.46 -15.88 14.02
C PRO A 470 -25.87 -17.26 14.33
N VAL A 471 -24.62 -17.48 13.89
CA VAL A 471 -23.95 -18.76 14.15
C VAL A 471 -23.75 -18.86 15.66
N PRO A 472 -24.28 -19.91 16.35
CA PRO A 472 -23.92 -20.12 17.73
C PRO A 472 -22.41 -20.30 17.83
N PRO A 473 -21.74 -19.73 18.83
CA PRO A 473 -20.36 -20.07 19.13
C PRO A 473 -20.32 -21.57 19.37
N GLY A 474 -19.29 -22.27 18.93
CA GLY A 474 -19.14 -23.72 19.00
C GLY A 474 -19.75 -24.29 20.26
N ALA A 475 -20.34 -25.47 20.18
CA ALA A 475 -21.33 -26.11 21.00
C ALA A 475 -21.25 -26.01 22.57
N ASP A 476 -20.26 -25.31 23.11
CA ASP A 476 -19.92 -25.33 24.53
C ASP A 476 -20.34 -24.09 25.33
N LYS A 477 -20.96 -23.06 24.70
CA LYS A 477 -21.33 -21.83 25.44
C LYS A 477 -22.80 -21.47 25.25
N GLN A 478 -23.65 -22.07 26.08
CA GLN A 478 -25.04 -21.64 26.25
C GLN A 478 -25.11 -20.21 26.82
N PRO A 479 -26.21 -19.45 26.55
CA PRO A 479 -26.47 -18.18 27.21
C PRO A 479 -26.33 -18.32 28.74
N VAL A 480 -25.48 -17.49 29.34
CA VAL A 480 -25.26 -17.52 30.79
C VAL A 480 -26.00 -16.33 31.41
N ALA A 481 -26.89 -16.62 32.32
CA ALA A 481 -27.50 -15.58 33.15
C ALA A 481 -26.47 -15.05 34.15
N ALA A 482 -26.14 -13.75 34.07
CA ALA A 482 -25.29 -13.06 35.00
C ALA A 482 -26.12 -12.01 35.77
N GLY A 483 -26.88 -12.47 36.75
CA GLY A 483 -27.87 -11.65 37.43
C GLY A 483 -29.01 -11.22 36.49
N ASP A 484 -29.31 -9.93 36.42
CA ASP A 484 -30.40 -9.37 35.60
C ASP A 484 -30.07 -9.18 34.09
N VAL A 485 -28.97 -9.77 33.63
CA VAL A 485 -28.54 -9.67 32.21
C VAL A 485 -28.15 -11.07 31.71
N VAL A 486 -28.69 -11.46 30.55
CA VAL A 486 -28.24 -12.64 29.79
C VAL A 486 -27.13 -12.24 28.84
N VAL A 487 -26.04 -13.02 28.82
CA VAL A 487 -24.89 -12.85 27.94
C VAL A 487 -24.92 -13.92 26.86
N GLU A 488 -25.03 -13.51 25.60
CA GLU A 488 -25.02 -14.42 24.44
C GLU A 488 -23.74 -14.15 23.64
N ARG A 489 -23.07 -15.18 23.11
CA ARG A 489 -21.99 -15.07 22.14
C ARG A 489 -22.51 -15.46 20.76
N VAL A 490 -22.34 -14.59 19.76
CA VAL A 490 -22.92 -14.78 18.43
C VAL A 490 -21.91 -14.35 17.36
N GLY A 491 -22.10 -14.86 16.14
CA GLY A 491 -21.34 -14.43 14.96
C GLY A 491 -22.26 -13.86 13.88
N TYR A 492 -21.86 -12.77 13.23
CA TYR A 492 -22.62 -12.16 12.15
C TYR A 492 -21.85 -12.29 10.82
N PRO A 493 -22.40 -13.02 9.82
CA PRO A 493 -21.75 -13.17 8.52
C PRO A 493 -21.56 -11.82 7.80
N SER A 494 -20.33 -11.54 7.39
CA SER A 494 -19.93 -10.35 6.63
C SER A 494 -19.38 -10.74 5.25
N GLU A 495 -18.62 -9.86 4.60
CA GLU A 495 -18.04 -10.09 3.28
C GLU A 495 -16.94 -11.17 3.29
N GLY A 496 -16.73 -11.86 2.16
CA GLY A 496 -15.57 -12.72 1.91
C GLY A 496 -15.39 -13.90 2.85
N GLY A 497 -16.46 -14.29 3.57
CA GLY A 497 -16.40 -15.38 4.57
C GLY A 497 -16.03 -14.91 5.97
N ILE A 498 -15.89 -13.60 6.20
CA ILE A 498 -15.74 -13.03 7.54
C ILE A 498 -17.02 -13.25 8.34
N VAL A 499 -16.87 -13.73 9.56
CA VAL A 499 -17.92 -13.79 10.57
C VAL A 499 -17.50 -12.87 11.72
N VAL A 500 -18.28 -11.83 11.97
CA VAL A 500 -18.03 -10.84 13.02
C VAL A 500 -18.42 -11.40 14.36
N PRO A 501 -17.49 -11.74 15.26
CA PRO A 501 -17.84 -12.26 16.57
C PRO A 501 -18.34 -11.14 17.47
N ALA A 502 -19.42 -11.39 18.21
CA ALA A 502 -20.02 -10.40 19.08
C ALA A 502 -20.51 -11.00 20.39
N ILE A 503 -20.61 -10.15 21.42
CA ILE A 503 -21.33 -10.43 22.67
C ILE A 503 -22.62 -9.62 22.64
N VAL A 504 -23.74 -10.28 22.94
CA VAL A 504 -25.05 -9.64 23.12
C VAL A 504 -25.43 -9.69 24.59
N LEU A 505 -25.73 -8.52 25.15
CA LEU A 505 -26.24 -8.37 26.52
C LEU A 505 -27.73 -8.04 26.45
N LYS A 506 -28.55 -8.91 27.01
CA LYS A 506 -30.00 -8.78 27.04
C LYS A 506 -30.51 -8.67 28.49
N PRO A 507 -31.28 -7.63 28.85
CA PRO A 507 -31.88 -7.55 30.17
C PRO A 507 -32.93 -8.67 30.38
N THR A 508 -32.94 -9.26 31.56
CA THR A 508 -33.97 -10.23 31.94
C THR A 508 -35.30 -9.54 32.22
N GLY A 509 -36.42 -10.30 32.08
CA GLY A 509 -37.75 -9.81 32.47
C GLY A 509 -38.34 -8.67 31.60
N ARG A 510 -37.75 -8.34 30.47
CA ARG A 510 -38.27 -7.33 29.52
C ARG A 510 -38.78 -8.00 28.24
N PRO A 511 -40.09 -8.14 28.04
CA PRO A 511 -40.68 -8.72 26.85
C PRO A 511 -40.65 -7.72 25.69
N GLY A 512 -40.71 -8.22 24.44
CA GLY A 512 -40.84 -7.43 23.23
C GLY A 512 -39.49 -7.00 22.62
N ARG A 513 -39.58 -6.09 21.63
CA ARG A 513 -38.40 -5.56 20.94
C ARG A 513 -37.73 -4.44 21.73
N LEU A 514 -36.43 -4.57 21.96
CA LEU A 514 -35.64 -3.65 22.73
C LEU A 514 -34.86 -2.69 21.80
N PRO A 515 -34.71 -1.41 22.17
CA PRO A 515 -33.78 -0.52 21.45
C PRO A 515 -32.36 -1.12 21.47
N VAL A 516 -31.63 -0.95 20.39
CA VAL A 516 -30.31 -1.58 20.22
C VAL A 516 -29.22 -0.55 20.48
N ALA A 517 -28.21 -0.90 21.27
CA ALA A 517 -26.96 -0.17 21.40
C ALA A 517 -25.79 -1.03 20.90
N ILE A 518 -25.19 -0.65 19.76
CA ILE A 518 -23.96 -1.27 19.27
C ILE A 518 -22.79 -0.46 19.82
N VAL A 519 -21.92 -1.11 20.61
CA VAL A 519 -20.79 -0.45 21.26
C VAL A 519 -19.48 -0.96 20.66
N LEU A 520 -18.69 -0.07 20.06
CA LEU A 520 -17.41 -0.36 19.47
C LEU A 520 -16.25 0.06 20.39
N GLY A 521 -15.22 -0.77 20.47
CA GLY A 521 -14.01 -0.47 21.20
C GLY A 521 -12.77 -1.11 20.53
N ALA A 522 -11.69 -0.37 20.42
CA ALA A 522 -10.47 -0.85 19.74
C ALA A 522 -9.84 -2.08 20.41
N GLN A 523 -10.06 -2.28 21.73
CA GLN A 523 -9.55 -3.43 22.48
C GLN A 523 -10.47 -4.66 22.40
N GLY A 524 -11.62 -4.53 21.75
CA GLY A 524 -12.55 -5.61 21.48
C GLY A 524 -13.61 -5.86 22.56
N LYS A 525 -14.52 -6.78 22.23
CA LYS A 525 -15.72 -7.11 23.00
C LYS A 525 -15.49 -7.57 24.44
N GLU A 526 -14.42 -8.33 24.67
CA GLU A 526 -14.11 -8.83 26.02
C GLU A 526 -13.70 -7.68 26.96
N SER A 527 -12.89 -6.75 26.46
CA SER A 527 -12.50 -5.54 27.21
C SER A 527 -13.72 -4.65 27.51
N LEU A 528 -14.63 -4.51 26.54
CA LEU A 528 -15.89 -3.77 26.74
C LEU A 528 -16.80 -4.44 27.78
N LEU A 529 -16.88 -5.77 27.78
CA LEU A 529 -17.68 -6.52 28.75
C LEU A 529 -17.23 -6.29 30.20
N GLN A 530 -15.92 -6.08 30.42
CA GLN A 530 -15.33 -5.85 31.74
C GLN A 530 -15.47 -4.39 32.23
N GLN A 531 -15.95 -3.48 31.39
CA GLN A 531 -16.10 -2.07 31.79
C GLN A 531 -17.17 -1.93 32.87
N SER A 532 -16.88 -1.07 33.84
CA SER A 532 -17.77 -0.67 34.91
C SER A 532 -18.14 0.82 34.82
N GLY A 533 -19.11 1.25 35.61
CA GLY A 533 -19.58 2.64 35.65
C GLY A 533 -20.89 2.86 34.87
N PRO A 534 -21.44 4.09 34.94
CA PRO A 534 -22.82 4.37 34.47
C PRO A 534 -23.00 4.20 32.97
N ASP A 535 -21.95 4.40 32.18
CA ASP A 535 -21.98 4.27 30.71
C ASP A 535 -21.52 2.88 30.22
N SER A 536 -21.26 1.93 31.14
CA SER A 536 -20.81 0.58 30.78
C SER A 536 -21.87 -0.18 29.97
N PRO A 537 -21.45 -1.12 29.09
CA PRO A 537 -22.39 -1.95 28.34
C PRO A 537 -23.43 -2.66 29.21
N ARG A 538 -23.02 -3.12 30.39
CA ARG A 538 -23.92 -3.77 31.36
C ARG A 538 -25.01 -2.79 31.88
N GLN A 539 -24.64 -1.58 32.23
CA GLN A 539 -25.60 -0.56 32.70
C GLN A 539 -26.57 -0.14 31.59
N ARG A 540 -26.13 -0.05 30.36
CA ARG A 540 -27.01 0.19 29.20
C ARG A 540 -28.01 -0.95 29.01
N ALA A 541 -27.59 -2.21 29.20
CA ALA A 541 -28.50 -3.35 29.15
C ALA A 541 -29.54 -3.28 30.28
N LEU A 542 -29.14 -3.00 31.51
CA LEU A 542 -30.05 -2.83 32.67
C LEU A 542 -31.02 -1.67 32.47
N ALA A 543 -30.59 -0.59 31.77
CA ALA A 543 -31.46 0.51 31.39
C ALA A 543 -32.49 0.15 30.30
N GLY A 544 -32.42 -1.07 29.74
CA GLY A 544 -33.42 -1.61 28.82
C GLY A 544 -33.05 -1.70 27.36
N SER A 545 -31.77 -1.62 27.04
CA SER A 545 -31.27 -1.81 25.66
C SER A 545 -30.79 -3.23 25.42
N LEU A 546 -30.96 -3.75 24.21
CA LEU A 546 -30.19 -4.88 23.69
C LEU A 546 -28.81 -4.35 23.30
N VAL A 547 -27.76 -4.70 24.05
CA VAL A 547 -26.41 -4.17 23.81
C VAL A 547 -25.60 -5.20 23.03
N VAL A 548 -24.96 -4.76 21.95
CA VAL A 548 -24.15 -5.61 21.07
C VAL A 548 -22.72 -5.08 21.04
N LEU A 549 -21.76 -5.95 21.36
CA LEU A 549 -20.33 -5.67 21.41
C LEU A 549 -19.64 -6.47 20.29
N PRO A 550 -19.52 -5.95 19.06
CA PRO A 550 -18.87 -6.68 17.99
C PRO A 550 -17.36 -6.43 17.95
N ASP A 551 -16.59 -7.45 17.60
CA ASP A 551 -15.22 -7.30 17.14
C ASP A 551 -15.24 -7.17 15.63
N VAL A 552 -15.28 -5.94 15.13
CA VAL A 552 -15.12 -5.66 13.69
C VAL A 552 -13.66 -5.84 13.26
N ARG A 553 -13.39 -6.02 11.97
CA ARG A 553 -12.02 -6.20 11.47
C ARG A 553 -11.08 -5.12 12.00
N CYS A 554 -9.89 -5.54 12.41
CA CYS A 554 -8.83 -4.76 13.08
C CYS A 554 -9.15 -4.40 14.54
N PHE A 555 -10.17 -4.96 15.14
CA PHE A 555 -10.45 -4.85 16.58
C PHE A 555 -10.58 -6.24 17.24
N GLY A 556 -10.18 -6.33 18.51
CA GLY A 556 -10.38 -7.50 19.35
C GLY A 556 -9.91 -8.80 18.68
N GLU A 557 -10.81 -9.77 18.56
CA GLU A 557 -10.54 -11.09 18.00
C GLU A 557 -10.20 -11.06 16.51
N LEU A 558 -10.73 -10.09 15.75
CA LEU A 558 -10.43 -9.89 14.33
C LEU A 558 -9.23 -8.98 14.06
N PHE A 559 -8.38 -8.76 15.05
CA PHE A 559 -7.14 -8.01 14.89
C PHE A 559 -5.96 -8.91 14.50
N SER A 560 -5.87 -10.09 15.08
CA SER A 560 -4.70 -10.95 14.99
C SER A 560 -4.71 -11.86 13.76
N THR A 561 -3.69 -11.73 12.90
CA THR A 561 -3.43 -12.63 11.76
C THR A 561 -2.60 -13.87 12.15
N GLY A 562 -2.37 -14.10 13.46
CA GLY A 562 -1.56 -15.23 13.95
C GLY A 562 -0.07 -14.94 14.13
N THR A 563 0.41 -13.73 13.83
CA THR A 563 1.79 -13.32 14.14
C THR A 563 1.91 -12.83 15.59
N THR A 564 3.11 -12.89 16.18
CA THR A 564 3.32 -12.60 17.60
C THR A 564 3.44 -11.10 17.92
N ASN A 565 3.57 -10.23 16.92
CA ASN A 565 3.79 -8.80 17.10
C ASN A 565 2.56 -7.98 16.65
N ALA A 566 1.79 -7.46 17.60
CA ALA A 566 0.57 -6.68 17.34
C ALA A 566 0.81 -5.42 16.49
N GLY A 567 1.94 -4.74 16.66
CA GLY A 567 2.28 -3.57 15.84
C GLY A 567 2.55 -3.93 14.37
N ALA A 568 3.26 -5.02 14.12
CA ALA A 568 3.49 -5.53 12.77
C ALA A 568 2.19 -6.00 12.10
N GLN A 569 1.27 -6.59 12.85
CA GLN A 569 -0.03 -7.01 12.34
C GLN A 569 -0.90 -5.81 11.91
N ARG A 570 -0.97 -4.78 12.75
CA ARG A 570 -1.70 -3.55 12.38
C ARG A 570 -1.11 -2.92 11.11
N GLN A 571 0.21 -2.84 11.04
CA GLN A 571 0.89 -2.31 9.88
C GLN A 571 0.62 -3.14 8.62
N ALA A 572 0.60 -4.47 8.73
CA ALA A 572 0.25 -5.36 7.62
C ALA A 572 -1.19 -5.12 7.14
N TRP A 573 -2.15 -4.99 8.04
CA TRP A 573 -3.54 -4.66 7.71
C TRP A 573 -3.64 -3.33 6.95
N GLU A 574 -3.05 -2.26 7.48
CA GLU A 574 -3.11 -0.93 6.88
C GLU A 574 -2.45 -0.90 5.50
N ARG A 575 -1.30 -1.55 5.34
CA ARG A 575 -0.58 -1.63 4.07
C ARG A 575 -1.36 -2.38 3.00
N ASN A 576 -1.87 -3.56 3.35
CA ASN A 576 -2.68 -4.36 2.43
C ASN A 576 -3.97 -3.64 2.06
N ALA A 577 -4.64 -3.03 3.04
CA ALA A 577 -5.85 -2.24 2.86
C ALA A 577 -5.65 -1.08 1.85
N ILE A 578 -4.49 -0.41 1.90
CA ILE A 578 -4.13 0.65 0.94
C ILE A 578 -4.07 0.08 -0.49
N VAL A 579 -3.34 -1.02 -0.69
CA VAL A 579 -3.13 -1.63 -2.01
C VAL A 579 -4.43 -2.21 -2.58
N TRP A 580 -5.27 -2.81 -1.73
CA TRP A 580 -6.60 -3.29 -2.11
C TRP A 580 -7.59 -2.16 -2.41
N GLY A 581 -7.32 -0.93 -1.89
CA GLY A 581 -8.29 0.17 -1.91
C GLY A 581 -9.49 -0.10 -1.00
N ARG A 582 -9.29 -0.86 0.06
CA ARG A 582 -10.27 -1.17 1.12
C ARG A 582 -9.71 -0.75 2.47
N PRO A 583 -9.73 0.56 2.80
CA PRO A 583 -9.22 1.07 4.07
C PRO A 583 -9.86 0.38 5.27
N VAL A 584 -9.08 0.21 6.33
CA VAL A 584 -9.53 -0.46 7.57
C VAL A 584 -10.86 0.10 8.09
N PRO A 585 -11.11 1.42 8.15
CA PRO A 585 -12.41 1.93 8.60
C PRO A 585 -13.58 1.53 7.69
N GLY A 586 -13.34 1.36 6.39
CA GLY A 586 -14.34 0.87 5.44
C GLY A 586 -14.70 -0.59 5.67
N MET A 587 -13.71 -1.44 5.95
CA MET A 587 -13.94 -2.82 6.34
C MET A 587 -14.74 -2.91 7.65
N GLY A 588 -14.38 -2.13 8.67
CA GLY A 588 -15.11 -2.06 9.93
C GLY A 588 -16.56 -1.56 9.75
N ALA A 589 -16.78 -0.56 8.91
CA ALA A 589 -18.13 -0.08 8.59
C ALA A 589 -18.98 -1.14 7.88
N THR A 590 -18.38 -1.96 7.01
CA THR A 590 -19.04 -3.11 6.38
C THR A 590 -19.45 -4.17 7.42
N ASP A 591 -18.58 -4.42 8.40
CA ASP A 591 -18.87 -5.36 9.49
C ASP A 591 -19.99 -4.87 10.41
N VAL A 592 -20.04 -3.58 10.74
CA VAL A 592 -21.17 -2.99 11.50
C VAL A 592 -22.48 -3.17 10.73
N ARG A 593 -22.49 -2.96 9.41
CA ARG A 593 -23.69 -3.18 8.57
C ARG A 593 -24.10 -4.64 8.54
N ALA A 594 -23.15 -5.57 8.56
CA ALA A 594 -23.44 -7.00 8.69
C ALA A 594 -24.08 -7.36 10.04
N VAL A 595 -23.62 -6.73 11.12
CA VAL A 595 -24.27 -6.85 12.45
C VAL A 595 -25.70 -6.34 12.41
N LEU A 596 -25.97 -5.19 11.78
CA LEU A 596 -27.32 -4.64 11.61
C LEU A 596 -28.25 -5.58 10.81
N ASP A 597 -27.73 -6.23 9.78
CA ASP A 597 -28.49 -7.21 8.98
C ASP A 597 -28.87 -8.42 9.83
N GLY A 598 -27.94 -8.94 10.65
CA GLY A 598 -28.22 -10.02 11.57
C GLY A 598 -29.20 -9.64 12.69
N LEU A 599 -29.11 -8.41 13.20
CA LEU A 599 -30.05 -7.88 14.19
C LEU A 599 -31.47 -7.72 13.63
N ALA A 600 -31.62 -7.39 12.36
CA ALA A 600 -32.93 -7.32 11.71
C ALA A 600 -33.68 -8.66 11.69
N ALA A 601 -32.95 -9.78 11.77
CA ALA A 601 -33.53 -11.13 11.87
C ALA A 601 -33.88 -11.55 13.31
N ARG A 602 -33.49 -10.77 14.34
CA ARG A 602 -33.79 -11.10 15.75
C ARG A 602 -35.16 -10.58 16.15
N ALA A 603 -35.95 -11.43 16.77
CA ALA A 603 -37.30 -11.06 17.24
C ALA A 603 -37.29 -10.03 18.39
N ASP A 604 -36.20 -9.99 19.17
CA ASP A 604 -36.03 -9.14 20.34
C ASP A 604 -35.29 -7.80 20.05
N ALA A 605 -34.89 -7.52 18.81
CA ALA A 605 -34.19 -6.30 18.42
C ALA A 605 -35.15 -5.30 17.75
N ASP A 606 -35.15 -4.06 18.19
CA ASP A 606 -35.81 -2.95 17.50
C ASP A 606 -34.78 -2.18 16.63
N VAL A 607 -34.65 -2.61 15.38
CA VAL A 607 -33.70 -2.02 14.43
C VAL A 607 -34.09 -0.62 13.94
N ALA A 608 -35.27 -0.10 14.31
CA ALA A 608 -35.63 1.29 14.08
C ALA A 608 -35.03 2.25 15.16
N ARG A 609 -34.54 1.70 16.26
CA ARG A 609 -33.94 2.43 17.38
C ARG A 609 -32.52 1.93 17.66
N VAL A 610 -31.63 2.03 16.66
CA VAL A 610 -30.21 1.67 16.82
C VAL A 610 -29.39 2.89 17.18
N GLU A 611 -28.68 2.81 18.30
CA GLU A 611 -27.61 3.72 18.69
C GLU A 611 -26.25 3.08 18.45
N LEU A 612 -25.33 3.81 17.82
CA LEU A 612 -23.94 3.39 17.62
C LEU A 612 -23.01 4.20 18.52
N VAL A 613 -22.27 3.52 19.38
CA VAL A 613 -21.46 4.13 20.44
C VAL A 613 -20.00 3.74 20.28
N ALA A 614 -19.09 4.72 20.40
CA ALA A 614 -17.65 4.47 20.52
C ALA A 614 -17.03 5.40 21.56
N ARG A 615 -16.19 4.84 22.45
CA ARG A 615 -15.57 5.60 23.54
C ARG A 615 -14.05 5.46 23.53
N ASN A 616 -13.37 6.56 23.83
CA ASN A 616 -11.91 6.63 24.04
C ASN A 616 -11.09 6.04 22.89
N SER A 617 -11.60 6.08 21.66
CA SER A 617 -10.94 5.52 20.48
C SER A 617 -11.35 6.24 19.20
N GLY A 618 -10.42 7.00 18.63
CA GLY A 618 -10.63 7.65 17.33
C GLY A 618 -10.89 6.65 16.20
N ASP A 619 -10.26 5.47 16.24
CA ASP A 619 -10.44 4.40 15.24
C ASP A 619 -11.89 3.86 15.28
N ALA A 620 -12.40 3.54 16.49
CA ALA A 620 -13.77 3.05 16.66
C ALA A 620 -14.80 4.15 16.34
N ALA A 621 -14.51 5.39 16.71
CA ALA A 621 -15.34 6.54 16.38
C ALA A 621 -15.46 6.75 14.86
N LEU A 622 -14.37 6.61 14.13
CA LEU A 622 -14.35 6.73 12.69
C LEU A 622 -15.16 5.62 12.01
N VAL A 623 -15.00 4.37 12.45
CA VAL A 623 -15.81 3.22 11.97
C VAL A 623 -17.30 3.50 12.20
N ALA A 624 -17.66 3.99 13.40
CA ALA A 624 -19.04 4.31 13.73
C ALA A 624 -19.62 5.42 12.84
N LEU A 625 -18.88 6.51 12.64
CA LEU A 625 -19.30 7.62 11.77
C LEU A 625 -19.50 7.17 10.32
N PHE A 626 -18.58 6.37 9.78
CA PHE A 626 -18.66 5.88 8.40
C PHE A 626 -19.80 4.84 8.24
N ALA A 627 -19.99 3.94 9.20
CA ALA A 627 -21.12 3.03 9.20
C ALA A 627 -22.45 3.79 9.21
N ALA A 628 -22.58 4.82 10.05
CA ALA A 628 -23.77 5.64 10.13
C ALA A 628 -24.00 6.48 8.85
N ALA A 629 -22.93 6.96 8.20
CA ALA A 629 -23.05 7.65 6.92
C ALA A 629 -23.54 6.74 5.79
N LEU A 630 -23.16 5.45 5.84
CA LEU A 630 -23.50 4.46 4.81
C LEU A 630 -24.82 3.73 5.07
N ASP A 631 -25.34 3.73 6.31
CA ASP A 631 -26.55 2.99 6.69
C ASP A 631 -27.54 3.87 7.47
N GLY A 632 -28.68 4.11 6.87
CA GLY A 632 -29.74 4.93 7.45
C GLY A 632 -30.48 4.31 8.63
N ARG A 633 -30.32 3.03 8.91
CA ARG A 633 -30.94 2.33 10.07
C ARG A 633 -30.38 2.78 11.42
N ILE A 634 -29.17 3.37 11.45
CA ILE A 634 -28.55 3.89 12.66
C ILE A 634 -29.23 5.22 13.00
N ALA A 635 -30.06 5.24 14.06
CA ALA A 635 -30.87 6.38 14.47
C ALA A 635 -30.08 7.41 15.29
N ALA A 636 -29.05 6.97 16.01
CA ALA A 636 -28.22 7.85 16.85
C ALA A 636 -26.73 7.40 16.81
N VAL A 637 -25.84 8.38 16.94
CA VAL A 637 -24.38 8.18 17.00
C VAL A 637 -23.84 8.96 18.19
N ASP A 638 -23.12 8.29 19.09
CA ASP A 638 -22.44 8.91 20.24
C ASP A 638 -20.99 8.43 20.30
N VAL A 639 -20.07 9.27 19.84
CA VAL A 639 -18.67 8.88 19.66
C VAL A 639 -17.69 9.87 20.26
N ASP A 640 -16.61 9.31 20.80
CA ASP A 640 -15.48 10.04 21.33
C ASP A 640 -14.31 9.95 20.36
N LEU A 641 -13.95 11.06 19.74
CA LEU A 641 -12.85 11.16 18.79
C LEU A 641 -11.47 11.05 19.45
N ALA A 642 -11.40 11.06 20.79
CA ALA A 642 -10.15 10.98 21.55
C ALA A 642 -9.09 12.04 21.13
N GLY A 643 -9.53 13.15 20.55
CA GLY A 643 -8.65 14.17 20.00
C GLY A 643 -7.93 13.72 18.74
N CYS A 644 -8.59 12.99 17.86
CA CYS A 644 -8.07 12.52 16.59
C CYS A 644 -8.61 13.31 15.40
N SER A 645 -7.80 13.45 14.34
CA SER A 645 -8.19 13.99 13.03
C SER A 645 -7.26 13.46 11.94
N PHE A 646 -7.69 13.50 10.69
CA PHE A 646 -6.83 13.14 9.56
C PHE A 646 -5.69 14.15 9.37
N GLN A 647 -5.93 15.43 9.61
CA GLN A 647 -4.88 16.46 9.54
C GLN A 647 -3.78 16.24 10.59
N LYS A 648 -4.14 15.75 11.77
CA LYS A 648 -3.19 15.41 12.83
C LYS A 648 -2.46 14.10 12.55
N GLY A 649 -2.94 13.27 11.63
CA GLY A 649 -2.32 12.01 11.23
C GLY A 649 -2.38 10.92 12.31
N ASN A 650 -3.39 10.92 13.17
CA ASN A 650 -3.59 9.97 14.26
C ASN A 650 -4.88 9.14 14.12
N LEU A 651 -5.46 9.11 12.94
CA LEU A 651 -6.53 8.21 12.51
C LEU A 651 -5.99 7.13 11.55
N PRO A 652 -6.70 6.01 11.39
CA PRO A 652 -6.37 5.02 10.35
C PRO A 652 -6.31 5.65 8.96
N VAL A 653 -5.39 5.15 8.15
CA VAL A 653 -5.15 5.73 6.82
C VAL A 653 -6.35 5.50 5.90
N VAL A 654 -6.86 6.60 5.35
CA VAL A 654 -7.82 6.61 4.23
C VAL A 654 -7.23 7.50 3.14
N PRO A 655 -6.66 6.93 2.07
CA PRO A 655 -5.99 7.71 1.03
C PRO A 655 -6.92 8.72 0.37
N GLY A 656 -6.49 9.97 0.28
CA GLY A 656 -7.24 11.03 -0.38
C GLY A 656 -8.39 11.65 0.43
N VAL A 657 -8.65 11.21 1.65
CA VAL A 657 -9.79 11.66 2.47
C VAL A 657 -9.83 13.18 2.66
N LEU A 658 -8.68 13.84 2.84
CA LEU A 658 -8.59 15.29 3.02
C LEU A 658 -8.90 16.10 1.76
N ARG A 659 -9.04 15.47 0.61
CA ARG A 659 -9.58 16.11 -0.61
C ARG A 659 -11.08 16.40 -0.48
N HIS A 660 -11.75 15.78 0.48
CA HIS A 660 -13.19 15.90 0.72
C HIS A 660 -13.50 16.46 2.11
N GLY A 661 -12.53 16.54 3.00
CA GLY A 661 -12.66 17.10 4.33
C GLY A 661 -12.10 16.22 5.43
N ASP A 662 -12.14 16.73 6.67
CA ASP A 662 -11.78 15.96 7.86
C ASP A 662 -13.03 15.41 8.56
N VAL A 663 -12.93 14.92 9.78
CA VAL A 663 -13.98 14.18 10.51
C VAL A 663 -15.31 14.91 10.56
N LEU A 664 -15.33 16.23 10.83
CA LEU A 664 -16.58 16.97 10.95
C LEU A 664 -17.36 17.11 9.62
N GLN A 665 -16.64 17.12 8.48
CA GLN A 665 -17.29 17.12 7.17
C GLN A 665 -18.00 15.77 6.91
N TRP A 666 -17.38 14.66 7.31
CA TRP A 666 -17.98 13.33 7.20
C TRP A 666 -19.14 13.15 8.18
N ALA A 667 -19.02 13.70 9.41
CA ALA A 667 -20.07 13.67 10.42
C ALA A 667 -21.38 14.37 9.97
N ALA A 668 -21.32 15.34 9.06
CA ALA A 668 -22.50 16.00 8.48
C ALA A 668 -23.40 15.04 7.67
N LEU A 669 -22.89 13.88 7.23
CA LEU A 669 -23.69 12.81 6.60
C LEU A 669 -24.69 12.16 7.57
N VAL A 670 -24.49 12.33 8.87
CA VAL A 670 -25.41 11.77 9.89
C VAL A 670 -26.71 12.60 9.99
N ALA A 671 -26.69 13.90 9.64
CA ALA A 671 -27.90 14.74 9.69
C ALA A 671 -29.06 14.13 8.85
N PRO A 672 -30.33 14.14 9.32
CA PRO A 672 -30.87 14.81 10.53
C PRO A 672 -30.83 14.00 11.84
N ARG A 673 -30.22 12.83 11.85
CA ARG A 673 -30.22 11.87 12.98
C ARG A 673 -29.42 12.42 14.18
N LYS A 674 -29.61 11.85 15.37
CA LYS A 674 -28.88 12.29 16.57
C LYS A 674 -27.39 12.02 16.46
N LEU A 675 -26.56 13.02 16.78
CA LEU A 675 -25.10 12.96 16.75
C LEU A 675 -24.50 13.63 17.99
N THR A 676 -23.72 12.90 18.74
CA THR A 676 -22.87 13.46 19.81
C THR A 676 -21.41 13.17 19.48
N LEU A 677 -20.61 14.21 19.39
CA LEU A 677 -19.16 14.14 19.18
C LEU A 677 -18.45 14.68 20.41
N ARG A 678 -17.52 13.91 20.97
CA ARG A 678 -16.73 14.26 22.15
C ARG A 678 -15.24 14.38 21.83
N ASN A 679 -14.53 15.18 22.61
CA ASN A 679 -13.09 15.40 22.49
C ASN A 679 -12.67 15.82 21.07
N VAL A 680 -13.42 16.73 20.48
CA VAL A 680 -13.22 17.26 19.12
C VAL A 680 -12.08 18.28 19.12
N LEU A 681 -11.10 18.09 18.23
CA LEU A 681 -10.02 19.06 17.99
C LEU A 681 -10.44 20.09 16.92
N PRO A 682 -9.85 21.30 16.95
CA PRO A 682 -10.05 22.30 15.88
C PRO A 682 -9.65 21.78 14.49
N GLU A 683 -8.62 20.95 14.42
CA GLU A 683 -8.14 20.35 13.16
C GLU A 683 -9.13 19.35 12.54
N ALA A 684 -10.08 18.83 13.32
CA ALA A 684 -11.11 17.91 12.83
C ALA A 684 -12.13 18.58 11.87
N GLY A 685 -12.14 19.89 11.80
CA GLY A 685 -13.00 20.71 10.93
C GLY A 685 -13.73 21.84 11.69
N ASP A 686 -14.57 22.57 10.97
CA ASP A 686 -15.32 23.70 11.52
C ASP A 686 -16.66 23.25 12.16
N PRO A 687 -16.83 23.34 13.49
CA PRO A 687 -18.07 22.99 14.17
C PRO A 687 -19.29 23.80 13.71
N ALA A 688 -19.11 25.08 13.31
CA ALA A 688 -20.19 25.93 12.86
C ALA A 688 -20.82 25.42 11.56
N ARG A 689 -20.01 24.83 10.68
CA ARG A 689 -20.48 24.20 9.43
C ARG A 689 -21.23 22.90 9.70
N LEU A 690 -20.77 22.08 10.63
CA LEU A 690 -21.52 20.89 11.05
C LEU A 690 -22.88 21.29 11.62
N ALA A 691 -22.91 22.27 12.50
CA ALA A 691 -24.18 22.83 13.05
C ALA A 691 -25.08 23.41 11.94
N ALA A 692 -24.52 24.05 10.91
CA ALA A 692 -25.28 24.55 9.76
C ALA A 692 -25.95 23.40 8.97
N ALA A 693 -25.28 22.25 8.79
CA ALA A 693 -25.89 21.10 8.15
C ALA A 693 -27.13 20.59 8.92
N PHE A 694 -27.03 20.52 10.25
CA PHE A 694 -28.17 20.12 11.10
C PHE A 694 -29.30 21.16 11.13
N ARG A 695 -28.98 22.46 11.11
CA ARG A 695 -30.01 23.52 10.94
C ARG A 695 -30.71 23.38 9.60
N ALA A 696 -29.96 23.19 8.52
CA ALA A 696 -30.52 23.00 7.17
C ALA A 696 -31.38 21.71 7.06
N ALA A 697 -31.15 20.74 7.90
CA ALA A 697 -31.96 19.51 8.02
C ALA A 697 -33.20 19.70 8.93
N GLY A 698 -33.42 20.89 9.53
CA GLY A 698 -34.49 21.11 10.52
C GLY A 698 -34.28 20.40 11.85
N SER A 699 -33.05 20.00 12.17
CA SER A 699 -32.72 19.12 13.31
C SER A 699 -31.55 19.67 14.17
N ALA A 700 -31.50 20.99 14.34
CA ALA A 700 -30.43 21.67 15.07
C ALA A 700 -30.18 21.13 16.49
N ALA A 701 -31.24 20.67 17.18
CA ALA A 701 -31.14 20.07 18.51
C ALA A 701 -30.51 18.64 18.52
N ASN A 702 -30.37 18.00 17.35
CA ASN A 702 -29.85 16.64 17.22
C ASN A 702 -28.34 16.57 17.18
N VAL A 703 -27.61 17.68 17.13
CA VAL A 703 -26.16 17.70 17.14
C VAL A 703 -25.60 18.28 18.43
N LYS A 704 -24.70 17.53 19.08
CA LYS A 704 -23.93 17.98 20.24
C LYS A 704 -22.45 17.80 19.95
N ILE A 705 -21.67 18.85 20.16
CA ILE A 705 -20.23 18.85 19.94
C ILE A 705 -19.55 19.29 21.25
N GLU A 706 -18.72 18.42 21.80
CA GLU A 706 -17.93 18.69 22.99
C GLU A 706 -16.45 18.80 22.56
N ALA A 707 -15.87 19.99 22.71
CA ALA A 707 -14.45 20.20 22.45
C ALA A 707 -13.59 19.43 23.46
N LYS A 708 -12.34 19.19 23.10
CA LYS A 708 -11.34 18.54 23.95
C LYS A 708 -10.83 19.53 24.98
#